data_d09039be5b8b19a0f3b894931a951897
#
_entry.id   d09039be5b8b19a0f3b894931a951897
#
_cell.length_a   1.000
_cell.length_b   1.000
_cell.length_c   1.000
_cell.angle_alpha   90.00
_cell.angle_beta   90.00
_cell.angle_gamma   90.00
#
_symmetry.space_group_name_H-M   'P 1'
#
loop_
_entity.id
_entity.type
_entity.pdbx_description
1 polymer ?
#
loop_
_entity_poly.entity_id
_entity_poly.type
_entity_poly.pdbx_seq_one_letter_code
_entity_poly.pdbx_strand_id
1 'polypeptide(L)'
;MKNVNKAFRKKDAMQLVTGKPVYMDDLAPADCLIVKLYRSPHANAMVERIDTSVAKKVPGIEAIFTWEDVDQNARRYTQAGQTYPEASPYDRLVIDRHVRFVGDVVAIVVGKDEKCVEKAMKLIKVEYQVLEPVLDFHTAKDNPILVHPEDNWESLSPVGADNKRNLCAHDACGDGDIDAVLAKCDVVIDRVYHTKACQQAMMETFRTCCWMDLYGRLNILSSTQIVFHTRRNVANALHIPKSMIRVIKPRIGGGFGAKQTAVSAIYPAFVTWKTKKSCKLIFTREESQTASSPRHEMEMHVRLGATKDGIVKGIDLYTLSNTGAYGEHGPTTVGLSGHKSIPLYGKAEAFRFVSDVVYTNHMSAGAYRGYGATQGLFAVESAVNELAARLHMDPFKIREMNIVKEGDVMPAYYGAVNTSCALDRCLKKVHEMIDWDNKYPVRDLGNGKVRAVGMGMAMQGSGISGMDVGSATLKVNDDGFYSLIIGAADMGTGCDTTLAQIAAEVLDCDLDNITVFGADTDTSPYDSGSYASSTTYVTGKAVEKCALRLRGQICKLGAELLQTTEDAVDFDGKFVSLNADPEKKVSLSEVAFASQFGHMVPLEITETHTSPISPPPYMVGAAEIELDKETGEVKVVDYAACVDCGTPINPNLTRVQTEGGILQGIGMALTENITYDAKGWPMENSFMQYKIPARVDIGHIRVEFESSYEPNGPFGAKSIGEVVINTPLPAIADAIYNAIGTRFYELPITPEQVAMAVEENR
;
A
#
# COMPACT_ATOMS: atom_id res chain seq x y z
N MET A 1 29.97 2.91 7.36
CA MET A 1 28.93 1.88 7.42
C MET A 1 29.33 0.68 6.58
N LYS A 2 29.33 -0.52 7.18
CA LYS A 2 29.70 -1.77 6.50
C LYS A 2 28.52 -2.38 5.74
N ASN A 3 27.34 -2.32 6.32
CA ASN A 3 26.12 -2.97 5.84
C ASN A 3 25.07 -1.98 5.33
N VAL A 4 24.84 -0.87 6.02
CA VAL A 4 23.87 0.15 5.63
C VAL A 4 24.40 0.97 4.45
N ASN A 5 23.52 1.33 3.52
CA ASN A 5 23.83 1.97 2.25
C ASN A 5 24.73 1.11 1.34
N LYS A 6 24.53 -0.22 1.40
CA LYS A 6 25.22 -1.20 0.54
C LYS A 6 24.20 -2.08 -0.18
N ALA A 7 24.54 -2.44 -1.41
CA ALA A 7 23.70 -3.28 -2.28
C ALA A 7 23.94 -4.77 -1.96
N PHE A 8 23.16 -5.32 -1.03
CA PHE A 8 23.11 -6.76 -0.79
C PHE A 8 22.01 -7.43 -1.60
N ARG A 9 22.23 -8.69 -1.98
CA ARG A 9 21.15 -9.52 -2.53
C ARG A 9 20.12 -9.83 -1.44
N LYS A 10 18.87 -10.04 -1.85
CA LYS A 10 17.85 -10.54 -0.91
C LYS A 10 18.31 -11.87 -0.31
N LYS A 11 18.11 -12.05 0.99
CA LYS A 11 18.50 -13.28 1.72
C LYS A 11 17.87 -14.55 1.14
N ASP A 12 16.68 -14.43 0.57
CA ASP A 12 15.95 -15.52 -0.07
C ASP A 12 16.09 -15.57 -1.61
N ALA A 13 16.96 -14.76 -2.21
CA ALA A 13 17.08 -14.66 -3.66
C ALA A 13 17.32 -16.02 -4.34
N MET A 14 18.19 -16.84 -3.80
CA MET A 14 18.52 -18.15 -4.38
C MET A 14 17.35 -19.12 -4.31
N GLN A 15 16.60 -19.11 -3.20
CA GLN A 15 15.43 -19.96 -3.05
C GLN A 15 14.35 -19.59 -4.07
N LEU A 16 14.12 -18.29 -4.28
CA LEU A 16 13.14 -17.81 -5.24
C LEU A 16 13.52 -18.15 -6.69
N VAL A 17 14.75 -17.85 -7.11
CA VAL A 17 15.18 -18.09 -8.50
C VAL A 17 15.38 -19.57 -8.84
N THR A 18 15.56 -20.43 -7.84
CA THR A 18 15.65 -21.89 -8.04
C THR A 18 14.33 -22.62 -7.83
N GLY A 19 13.22 -21.88 -7.61
CA GLY A 19 11.87 -22.45 -7.52
C GLY A 19 11.63 -23.29 -6.27
N LYS A 20 12.22 -22.94 -5.12
CA LYS A 20 11.91 -23.61 -3.86
C LYS A 20 10.48 -23.35 -3.44
N PRO A 21 9.77 -24.34 -2.87
CA PRO A 21 8.39 -24.18 -2.39
C PRO A 21 8.36 -23.23 -1.18
N VAL A 22 7.80 -22.05 -1.35
CA VAL A 22 7.78 -20.99 -0.32
C VAL A 22 6.47 -20.21 -0.25
N TYR A 23 5.61 -20.35 -1.26
CA TYR A 23 4.32 -19.68 -1.32
C TYR A 23 3.22 -20.49 -0.63
N MET A 24 2.07 -19.87 -0.37
CA MET A 24 0.99 -20.50 0.39
C MET A 24 0.54 -21.84 -0.20
N ASP A 25 0.37 -21.93 -1.51
CA ASP A 25 -0.09 -23.16 -2.15
C ASP A 25 0.96 -24.29 -2.12
N ASP A 26 2.24 -23.94 -2.14
CA ASP A 26 3.35 -24.89 -2.00
C ASP A 26 3.39 -25.52 -0.59
N LEU A 27 2.96 -24.75 0.43
CA LEU A 27 3.06 -25.12 1.84
C LEU A 27 1.75 -25.69 2.41
N ALA A 28 0.65 -25.61 1.65
CA ALA A 28 -0.65 -26.14 2.08
C ALA A 28 -0.60 -27.67 2.19
N PRO A 29 -1.23 -28.29 3.23
CA PRO A 29 -1.37 -29.74 3.31
C PRO A 29 -1.98 -30.34 2.05
N ALA A 30 -1.46 -31.49 1.61
CA ALA A 30 -1.87 -32.12 0.35
C ALA A 30 -3.35 -32.60 0.35
N ASP A 31 -3.91 -32.85 1.53
CA ASP A 31 -5.28 -33.31 1.76
C ASP A 31 -6.27 -32.18 2.05
N CYS A 32 -5.88 -30.92 1.84
CA CYS A 32 -6.76 -29.76 2.02
C CYS A 32 -8.00 -29.88 1.12
N LEU A 33 -9.17 -29.65 1.72
CA LEU A 33 -10.40 -29.41 0.97
C LEU A 33 -10.27 -28.11 0.15
N ILE A 34 -10.89 -28.11 -1.02
CA ILE A 34 -10.96 -26.94 -1.89
C ILE A 34 -12.20 -26.13 -1.55
N VAL A 35 -12.01 -24.84 -1.35
CA VAL A 35 -13.08 -23.86 -1.15
C VAL A 35 -13.21 -23.00 -2.40
N LYS A 36 -14.44 -22.86 -2.91
CA LYS A 36 -14.80 -21.89 -3.96
C LYS A 36 -16.00 -21.07 -3.51
N LEU A 37 -16.10 -19.85 -4.02
CA LEU A 37 -17.16 -18.90 -3.67
C LEU A 37 -18.16 -18.78 -4.81
N TYR A 38 -19.43 -19.12 -4.54
CA TYR A 38 -20.52 -18.86 -5.46
C TYR A 38 -20.93 -17.39 -5.32
N ARG A 39 -20.86 -16.64 -6.41
CA ARG A 39 -20.95 -15.18 -6.39
C ARG A 39 -22.24 -14.68 -7.04
N SER A 40 -22.71 -13.51 -6.56
CA SER A 40 -23.87 -12.83 -7.10
C SER A 40 -23.64 -12.31 -8.52
N PRO A 41 -24.60 -12.53 -9.46
CA PRO A 41 -24.62 -11.87 -10.75
C PRO A 41 -25.31 -10.50 -10.70
N HIS A 42 -25.81 -10.07 -9.54
CA HIS A 42 -26.55 -8.83 -9.36
C HIS A 42 -25.79 -7.84 -8.49
N ALA A 43 -25.85 -6.57 -8.85
CA ALA A 43 -25.23 -5.49 -8.11
C ALA A 43 -25.97 -5.16 -6.80
N ASN A 44 -27.29 -5.35 -6.76
CA ASN A 44 -28.12 -5.14 -5.58
C ASN A 44 -29.28 -6.12 -5.59
N ALA A 45 -29.32 -7.06 -4.62
CA ALA A 45 -30.43 -8.02 -4.52
C ALA A 45 -30.54 -8.66 -3.13
N MET A 46 -31.75 -9.03 -2.77
CA MET A 46 -31.99 -9.94 -1.65
C MET A 46 -32.01 -11.39 -2.15
N VAL A 47 -31.28 -12.26 -1.48
CA VAL A 47 -31.36 -13.70 -1.73
C VAL A 47 -32.60 -14.25 -1.04
N GLU A 48 -33.64 -14.60 -1.84
CA GLU A 48 -34.90 -15.12 -1.32
C GLU A 48 -34.79 -16.61 -0.96
N ARG A 49 -34.15 -17.38 -1.84
CA ARG A 49 -34.01 -18.82 -1.66
C ARG A 49 -32.74 -19.34 -2.35
N ILE A 50 -32.08 -20.27 -1.69
CA ILE A 50 -30.97 -21.06 -2.27
C ILE A 50 -31.29 -22.54 -2.19
N ASP A 51 -31.38 -23.22 -3.34
CA ASP A 51 -31.53 -24.67 -3.40
C ASP A 51 -30.16 -25.33 -3.67
N THR A 52 -29.62 -25.94 -2.65
CA THR A 52 -28.35 -26.70 -2.67
C THR A 52 -28.57 -28.22 -2.65
N SER A 53 -29.79 -28.69 -2.68
CA SER A 53 -30.17 -30.11 -2.45
C SER A 53 -29.53 -31.07 -3.45
N VAL A 54 -29.43 -30.69 -4.71
CA VAL A 54 -28.76 -31.46 -5.77
C VAL A 54 -27.25 -31.32 -5.70
N ALA A 55 -26.76 -30.09 -5.48
CA ALA A 55 -25.33 -29.78 -5.37
C ALA A 55 -24.66 -30.57 -4.22
N LYS A 56 -25.31 -30.68 -3.06
CA LYS A 56 -24.82 -31.44 -1.89
C LYS A 56 -24.65 -32.94 -2.18
N LYS A 57 -25.33 -33.49 -3.20
CA LYS A 57 -25.23 -34.90 -3.59
C LYS A 57 -24.10 -35.22 -4.56
N VAL A 58 -23.37 -34.21 -5.03
CA VAL A 58 -22.20 -34.42 -5.90
C VAL A 58 -21.12 -35.14 -5.10
N PRO A 59 -20.62 -36.30 -5.59
CA PRO A 59 -19.60 -37.07 -4.89
C PRO A 59 -18.34 -36.22 -4.66
N GLY A 60 -17.87 -36.15 -3.42
CA GLY A 60 -16.71 -35.38 -3.01
C GLY A 60 -17.03 -33.99 -2.44
N ILE A 61 -18.29 -33.57 -2.43
CA ILE A 61 -18.72 -32.38 -1.71
C ILE A 61 -18.76 -32.68 -0.21
N GLU A 62 -18.11 -31.80 0.56
CA GLU A 62 -18.07 -31.84 2.02
C GLU A 62 -19.16 -30.98 2.64
N ALA A 63 -19.29 -29.74 2.18
CA ALA A 63 -20.28 -28.80 2.70
C ALA A 63 -20.59 -27.68 1.67
N ILE A 64 -21.78 -27.10 1.80
CA ILE A 64 -22.19 -25.89 1.12
C ILE A 64 -22.82 -24.99 2.19
N PHE A 65 -22.22 -23.84 2.46
CA PHE A 65 -22.71 -22.85 3.41
C PHE A 65 -23.36 -21.69 2.68
N THR A 66 -24.44 -21.18 3.26
CA THR A 66 -25.25 -20.06 2.73
C THR A 66 -25.49 -19.01 3.81
N TRP A 67 -26.22 -17.96 3.51
CA TRP A 67 -26.61 -16.96 4.52
C TRP A 67 -27.37 -17.55 5.72
N GLU A 68 -28.04 -18.69 5.56
CA GLU A 68 -28.74 -19.43 6.64
C GLU A 68 -27.77 -20.02 7.70
N ASP A 69 -26.51 -20.20 7.36
CA ASP A 69 -25.45 -20.70 8.25
C ASP A 69 -24.78 -19.59 9.07
N VAL A 70 -25.16 -18.32 8.82
CA VAL A 70 -24.60 -17.11 9.44
C VAL A 70 -25.71 -16.33 10.14
N ASP A 71 -25.51 -15.95 11.40
CA ASP A 71 -26.46 -15.09 12.10
C ASP A 71 -26.49 -13.68 11.45
N GLN A 72 -27.59 -13.37 10.77
CA GLN A 72 -27.78 -12.11 10.04
C GLN A 72 -27.91 -10.89 10.97
N ASN A 73 -28.19 -11.11 12.26
CA ASN A 73 -28.27 -10.07 13.29
C ASN A 73 -26.96 -9.93 14.10
N ALA A 74 -25.97 -10.77 13.80
CA ALA A 74 -24.66 -10.69 14.46
C ALA A 74 -24.01 -9.32 14.19
N ARG A 75 -23.10 -8.94 15.08
CA ARG A 75 -22.24 -7.78 14.86
C ARG A 75 -21.45 -7.97 13.56
N ARG A 76 -21.49 -6.96 12.72
CA ARG A 76 -20.72 -6.94 11.47
C ARG A 76 -19.23 -6.75 11.75
N TYR A 77 -18.39 -7.06 10.78
CA TYR A 77 -16.95 -6.87 10.84
C TYR A 77 -16.46 -6.02 9.65
N THR A 78 -15.21 -5.58 9.71
CA THR A 78 -14.51 -4.97 8.56
C THR A 78 -13.34 -5.85 8.14
N GLN A 79 -12.97 -5.82 6.86
CA GLN A 79 -11.77 -6.47 6.35
C GLN A 79 -10.55 -5.55 6.34
N ALA A 80 -10.72 -4.29 6.66
CA ALA A 80 -9.62 -3.33 6.73
C ALA A 80 -8.56 -3.75 7.76
N GLY A 81 -7.32 -3.71 7.34
CA GLY A 81 -6.17 -4.06 8.18
C GLY A 81 -5.32 -2.85 8.52
N GLN A 82 -5.86 -1.98 9.36
CA GLN A 82 -5.20 -0.75 9.76
C GLN A 82 -5.75 -0.31 11.13
N THR A 83 -4.93 0.25 11.99
CA THR A 83 -5.29 0.83 13.30
C THR A 83 -6.20 -0.04 14.18
N TYR A 84 -6.61 0.46 15.35
CA TYR A 84 -7.68 -0.08 16.18
C TYR A 84 -8.19 1.03 17.13
N PRO A 85 -9.53 1.27 17.22
CA PRO A 85 -10.52 0.69 16.28
C PRO A 85 -10.17 1.03 14.84
N GLU A 86 -10.62 0.17 13.92
CA GLU A 86 -10.39 0.39 12.50
C GLU A 86 -11.06 1.70 12.07
N ALA A 87 -10.33 2.52 11.31
CA ALA A 87 -10.87 3.71 10.67
C ALA A 87 -11.71 3.31 9.45
N SER A 88 -12.74 2.50 9.68
CA SER A 88 -13.63 1.92 8.68
C SER A 88 -14.93 1.49 9.35
N PRO A 89 -16.08 1.61 8.69
CA PRO A 89 -17.31 1.00 9.16
C PRO A 89 -17.25 -0.51 9.27
N TYR A 90 -18.01 -1.08 10.19
CA TYR A 90 -18.25 -2.50 10.36
C TYR A 90 -19.51 -2.85 9.61
N ASP A 91 -19.37 -3.29 8.37
CA ASP A 91 -20.45 -3.37 7.39
C ASP A 91 -20.62 -4.78 6.76
N ARG A 92 -19.73 -5.77 7.09
CA ARG A 92 -19.74 -7.10 6.48
C ARG A 92 -20.27 -8.19 7.41
N LEU A 93 -20.93 -9.20 6.82
CA LEU A 93 -21.09 -10.55 7.35
C LEU A 93 -20.30 -11.55 6.49
N VAL A 94 -20.02 -12.75 7.01
CA VAL A 94 -19.30 -13.79 6.25
C VAL A 94 -20.07 -14.17 4.98
N ILE A 95 -21.37 -14.33 5.08
CA ILE A 95 -22.33 -14.46 3.97
C ILE A 95 -23.55 -13.63 4.37
N ASP A 96 -23.85 -12.60 3.60
CA ASP A 96 -25.01 -11.76 3.82
C ASP A 96 -26.16 -12.17 2.89
N ARG A 97 -27.38 -12.11 3.38
CA ARG A 97 -28.58 -12.31 2.56
C ARG A 97 -28.75 -11.18 1.52
N HIS A 98 -28.33 -9.97 1.86
CA HIS A 98 -28.30 -8.82 0.95
C HIS A 98 -26.97 -8.77 0.23
N VAL A 99 -26.95 -9.05 -1.07
CA VAL A 99 -25.78 -8.89 -1.94
C VAL A 99 -25.73 -7.47 -2.49
N ARG A 100 -24.53 -6.87 -2.46
CA ARG A 100 -24.36 -5.43 -2.70
C ARG A 100 -23.49 -5.07 -3.91
N PHE A 101 -22.86 -6.05 -4.54
CA PHE A 101 -22.15 -5.84 -5.80
C PHE A 101 -22.11 -7.14 -6.63
N VAL A 102 -21.86 -7.00 -7.93
CA VAL A 102 -21.62 -8.14 -8.81
C VAL A 102 -20.29 -8.82 -8.40
N GLY A 103 -20.39 -10.03 -7.89
CA GLY A 103 -19.23 -10.75 -7.32
C GLY A 103 -19.30 -10.94 -5.80
N ASP A 104 -20.30 -10.37 -5.11
CA ASP A 104 -20.51 -10.60 -3.68
C ASP A 104 -20.82 -12.08 -3.38
N VAL A 105 -20.47 -12.56 -2.19
CA VAL A 105 -20.52 -13.98 -1.86
C VAL A 105 -21.94 -14.42 -1.47
N VAL A 106 -22.48 -15.38 -2.18
CA VAL A 106 -23.81 -15.97 -1.95
C VAL A 106 -23.74 -17.32 -1.25
N ALA A 107 -22.72 -18.13 -1.58
CA ALA A 107 -22.48 -19.42 -0.92
C ALA A 107 -20.99 -19.78 -0.94
N ILE A 108 -20.59 -20.58 0.05
CA ILE A 108 -19.25 -21.17 0.14
C ILE A 108 -19.37 -22.66 -0.16
N VAL A 109 -18.74 -23.14 -1.22
CA VAL A 109 -18.78 -24.55 -1.67
C VAL A 109 -17.46 -25.22 -1.33
N VAL A 110 -17.52 -26.36 -0.65
CA VAL A 110 -16.36 -27.07 -0.12
C VAL A 110 -16.36 -28.50 -0.60
N GLY A 111 -15.26 -28.97 -1.15
CA GLY A 111 -15.14 -30.35 -1.63
C GLY A 111 -13.70 -30.83 -1.71
N LYS A 112 -13.52 -32.11 -2.04
CA LYS A 112 -12.21 -32.78 -2.06
C LYS A 112 -11.30 -32.32 -3.20
N ASP A 113 -11.87 -31.82 -4.31
CA ASP A 113 -11.14 -31.36 -5.48
C ASP A 113 -11.94 -30.28 -6.25
N GLU A 114 -11.27 -29.55 -7.13
CA GLU A 114 -11.89 -28.48 -7.92
C GLU A 114 -13.04 -28.98 -8.80
N LYS A 115 -12.91 -30.18 -9.39
CA LYS A 115 -13.92 -30.73 -10.33
C LYS A 115 -15.26 -30.98 -9.63
N CYS A 116 -15.24 -31.55 -8.41
CA CYS A 116 -16.49 -31.79 -7.67
C CYS A 116 -17.12 -30.46 -7.21
N VAL A 117 -16.30 -29.47 -6.78
CA VAL A 117 -16.75 -28.14 -6.36
C VAL A 117 -17.38 -27.39 -7.52
N GLU A 118 -16.72 -27.29 -8.67
CA GLU A 118 -17.24 -26.62 -9.87
C GLU A 118 -18.52 -27.28 -10.40
N LYS A 119 -18.58 -28.62 -10.35
CA LYS A 119 -19.81 -29.35 -10.70
C LYS A 119 -20.94 -28.99 -9.76
N ALA A 120 -20.69 -28.93 -8.46
CA ALA A 120 -21.70 -28.58 -7.47
C ALA A 120 -22.19 -27.15 -7.64
N MET A 121 -21.26 -26.20 -7.88
CA MET A 121 -21.60 -24.78 -8.11
C MET A 121 -22.59 -24.60 -9.27
N LYS A 122 -22.44 -25.35 -10.36
CA LYS A 122 -23.38 -25.32 -11.51
C LYS A 122 -24.77 -25.85 -11.20
N LEU A 123 -24.94 -26.57 -10.10
CA LEU A 123 -26.21 -27.19 -9.67
C LEU A 123 -26.93 -26.42 -8.57
N ILE A 124 -26.30 -25.37 -8.04
CA ILE A 124 -26.93 -24.45 -7.09
C ILE A 124 -27.94 -23.59 -7.86
N LYS A 125 -29.12 -23.43 -7.29
CA LYS A 125 -30.16 -22.57 -7.82
C LYS A 125 -30.44 -21.46 -6.80
N VAL A 126 -30.44 -20.22 -7.24
CA VAL A 126 -30.70 -19.05 -6.39
C VAL A 126 -31.85 -18.24 -6.96
N GLU A 127 -32.80 -17.92 -6.11
CA GLU A 127 -33.89 -17.00 -6.41
C GLU A 127 -33.56 -15.65 -5.75
N TYR A 128 -33.57 -14.59 -6.54
CA TYR A 128 -33.24 -13.23 -6.10
C TYR A 128 -34.44 -12.31 -6.25
N GLN A 129 -34.64 -11.48 -5.25
CA GLN A 129 -35.38 -10.21 -5.42
C GLN A 129 -34.36 -9.15 -5.83
N VAL A 130 -34.30 -8.87 -7.11
CA VAL A 130 -33.38 -7.86 -7.64
C VAL A 130 -33.88 -6.47 -7.25
N LEU A 131 -32.99 -5.66 -6.71
CA LEU A 131 -33.23 -4.29 -6.27
C LEU A 131 -32.54 -3.31 -7.22
N GLU A 132 -32.96 -2.05 -7.21
CA GLU A 132 -32.31 -0.99 -7.96
C GLU A 132 -30.94 -0.67 -7.34
N PRO A 133 -29.83 -0.68 -8.13
CA PRO A 133 -28.50 -0.40 -7.62
C PRO A 133 -28.18 1.11 -7.69
N VAL A 134 -27.32 1.56 -6.78
CA VAL A 134 -26.65 2.86 -6.83
C VAL A 134 -25.30 2.66 -7.50
N LEU A 135 -25.16 3.00 -8.78
CA LEU A 135 -23.92 2.79 -9.56
C LEU A 135 -23.16 4.10 -9.81
N ASP A 136 -23.82 5.24 -9.86
CA ASP A 136 -23.16 6.54 -10.00
C ASP A 136 -22.81 7.13 -8.63
N PHE A 137 -21.50 7.23 -8.34
CA PHE A 137 -21.02 7.74 -7.06
C PHE A 137 -21.28 9.25 -6.87
N HIS A 138 -21.51 10.01 -7.94
CA HIS A 138 -21.88 11.43 -7.83
C HIS A 138 -23.28 11.63 -7.25
N THR A 139 -24.16 10.64 -7.44
CA THR A 139 -25.53 10.67 -6.95
C THR A 139 -25.75 9.78 -5.73
N ALA A 140 -24.69 9.15 -5.21
CA ALA A 140 -24.81 8.17 -4.13
C ALA A 140 -25.07 8.82 -2.76
N LYS A 141 -24.40 9.95 -2.47
CA LYS A 141 -24.62 10.68 -1.22
C LYS A 141 -26.05 11.19 -1.13
N ASP A 142 -26.68 10.92 0.00
CA ASP A 142 -28.09 11.30 0.24
C ASP A 142 -29.11 10.67 -0.73
N ASN A 143 -28.72 9.59 -1.42
CA ASN A 143 -29.62 8.82 -2.28
C ASN A 143 -30.68 8.09 -1.44
N PRO A 144 -31.95 8.06 -1.87
CA PRO A 144 -33.01 7.34 -1.14
C PRO A 144 -32.81 5.82 -1.12
N ILE A 145 -32.05 5.26 -2.07
CA ILE A 145 -31.66 3.85 -2.11
C ILE A 145 -30.39 3.71 -1.27
N LEU A 146 -30.47 2.94 -0.18
CA LEU A 146 -29.36 2.73 0.74
C LEU A 146 -28.63 1.44 0.42
N VAL A 147 -27.31 1.52 0.32
CA VAL A 147 -26.42 0.34 0.17
C VAL A 147 -26.38 -0.46 1.48
N HIS A 148 -26.41 0.25 2.62
CA HIS A 148 -26.44 -0.33 3.97
C HIS A 148 -27.66 0.17 4.78
N PRO A 149 -28.84 -0.42 4.55
CA PRO A 149 -30.05 -0.04 5.29
C PRO A 149 -30.14 -0.64 6.70
N GLU A 150 -29.34 -1.65 7.03
CA GLU A 150 -29.38 -2.45 8.24
C GLU A 150 -29.01 -1.68 9.52
N ASP A 151 -29.63 -2.06 10.65
CA ASP A 151 -29.41 -1.40 11.94
C ASP A 151 -28.17 -1.91 12.69
N ASN A 152 -27.61 -3.09 12.30
CA ASN A 152 -26.38 -3.65 12.87
C ASN A 152 -25.11 -3.16 12.15
N TRP A 153 -25.22 -2.18 11.27
CA TRP A 153 -24.08 -1.42 10.75
C TRP A 153 -23.58 -0.45 11.83
N GLU A 154 -22.28 -0.32 11.99
CA GLU A 154 -21.68 0.62 12.95
C GLU A 154 -20.32 1.16 12.48
N SER A 155 -19.93 2.34 12.98
CA SER A 155 -18.58 2.88 12.85
C SER A 155 -18.02 3.16 14.24
N LEU A 156 -16.91 2.52 14.60
CA LEU A 156 -16.27 2.69 15.89
C LEU A 156 -15.31 3.88 15.93
N SER A 157 -14.84 4.31 14.77
CA SER A 157 -13.96 5.47 14.63
C SER A 157 -14.76 6.70 14.18
N PRO A 158 -14.41 7.90 14.64
CA PRO A 158 -15.12 9.14 14.27
C PRO A 158 -14.70 9.61 12.86
N VAL A 159 -15.03 8.82 11.85
CA VAL A 159 -14.70 9.12 10.43
C VAL A 159 -15.80 9.89 9.70
N GLY A 160 -16.84 10.38 10.40
CA GLY A 160 -17.96 11.08 9.77
C GLY A 160 -18.89 10.18 8.95
N ALA A 161 -18.93 8.88 9.29
CA ALA A 161 -19.74 7.90 8.57
C ALA A 161 -21.24 7.98 8.94
N ASP A 162 -22.11 7.80 7.94
CA ASP A 162 -23.57 7.78 8.10
C ASP A 162 -24.19 6.89 7.00
N ASN A 163 -24.57 5.66 7.34
CA ASN A 163 -25.14 4.72 6.38
C ASN A 163 -26.50 5.16 5.83
N LYS A 164 -27.25 5.99 6.56
CA LYS A 164 -28.55 6.54 6.09
C LYS A 164 -28.38 7.62 5.02
N ARG A 165 -27.15 8.04 4.77
CA ARG A 165 -26.79 8.99 3.73
C ARG A 165 -25.90 8.36 2.63
N ASN A 166 -25.71 7.04 2.66
CA ASN A 166 -24.68 6.33 1.86
C ASN A 166 -23.28 6.91 2.04
N LEU A 167 -22.98 7.47 3.21
CA LEU A 167 -21.72 8.12 3.52
C LEU A 167 -20.84 7.19 4.36
N CYS A 168 -19.74 6.72 3.78
CA CYS A 168 -18.74 5.89 4.46
C CYS A 168 -17.81 6.74 5.33
N ALA A 169 -17.49 7.95 4.89
CA ALA A 169 -16.72 8.92 5.66
C ALA A 169 -16.94 10.35 5.15
N HIS A 170 -16.75 11.30 6.07
CA HIS A 170 -16.66 12.72 5.78
C HIS A 170 -15.58 13.34 6.64
N ASP A 171 -14.72 14.17 6.05
CA ASP A 171 -13.71 14.93 6.77
C ASP A 171 -13.58 16.34 6.17
N ALA A 172 -13.27 17.32 7.03
CA ALA A 172 -13.04 18.71 6.64
C ALA A 172 -11.98 19.35 7.54
N CYS A 173 -10.97 19.92 6.93
CA CYS A 173 -9.94 20.69 7.64
C CYS A 173 -9.49 21.87 6.80
N GLY A 174 -8.83 22.83 7.45
CA GLY A 174 -8.33 24.02 6.78
C GLY A 174 -7.56 24.92 7.74
N ASP A 175 -6.86 25.88 7.16
CA ASP A 175 -6.18 26.95 7.88
C ASP A 175 -6.28 28.25 7.06
N GLY A 176 -6.55 29.38 7.71
CA GLY A 176 -6.79 30.66 7.07
C GLY A 176 -8.15 30.76 6.35
N ASP A 177 -8.42 31.94 5.78
CA ASP A 177 -9.62 32.20 4.96
C ASP A 177 -9.29 32.00 3.47
N ILE A 178 -9.51 30.80 2.98
CA ILE A 178 -9.16 30.42 1.61
C ILE A 178 -9.89 31.27 0.56
N ASP A 179 -11.17 31.58 0.78
CA ASP A 179 -11.96 32.34 -0.19
C ASP A 179 -11.48 33.78 -0.27
N ALA A 180 -11.12 34.39 0.87
CA ALA A 180 -10.51 35.72 0.89
C ALA A 180 -9.10 35.77 0.27
N VAL A 181 -8.34 34.70 0.40
CA VAL A 181 -6.99 34.57 -0.21
C VAL A 181 -7.14 34.39 -1.72
N LEU A 182 -7.98 33.49 -2.20
CA LEU A 182 -8.21 33.25 -3.63
C LEU A 182 -8.74 34.50 -4.34
N ALA A 183 -9.62 35.28 -3.69
CA ALA A 183 -10.14 36.53 -4.27
C ALA A 183 -9.08 37.61 -4.51
N LYS A 184 -7.92 37.51 -3.86
CA LYS A 184 -6.78 38.44 -4.01
C LYS A 184 -5.70 37.95 -4.94
N CYS A 185 -5.78 36.71 -5.42
CA CYS A 185 -4.82 36.14 -6.32
C CYS A 185 -4.96 36.70 -7.74
N ASP A 186 -3.82 36.91 -8.41
CA ASP A 186 -3.80 37.36 -9.81
C ASP A 186 -4.28 36.27 -10.79
N VAL A 187 -4.00 35.00 -10.45
CA VAL A 187 -4.40 33.83 -11.24
C VAL A 187 -5.01 32.79 -10.31
N VAL A 188 -6.15 32.26 -10.70
CA VAL A 188 -6.79 31.12 -10.03
C VAL A 188 -7.02 30.01 -11.07
N ILE A 189 -6.52 28.83 -10.75
CA ILE A 189 -6.85 27.59 -11.47
C ILE A 189 -8.03 26.98 -10.75
N ASP A 190 -9.09 26.69 -11.48
CA ASP A 190 -10.32 26.08 -10.96
C ASP A 190 -10.66 24.91 -11.88
N ARG A 191 -10.44 23.65 -11.42
CA ARG A 191 -10.55 22.45 -12.25
C ARG A 191 -11.04 21.25 -11.46
N VAL A 192 -11.76 20.40 -12.16
CA VAL A 192 -12.17 19.07 -11.67
C VAL A 192 -11.32 18.01 -12.38
N TYR A 193 -10.71 17.14 -11.61
CA TYR A 193 -9.91 16.01 -12.07
C TYR A 193 -10.59 14.70 -11.70
N HIS A 194 -10.46 13.70 -12.56
CA HIS A 194 -11.06 12.40 -12.34
C HIS A 194 -10.04 11.28 -12.57
N THR A 195 -10.04 10.28 -11.69
CA THR A 195 -9.23 9.06 -11.85
C THR A 195 -10.11 7.84 -11.70
N LYS A 196 -10.01 6.91 -12.64
CA LYS A 196 -10.74 5.63 -12.57
C LYS A 196 -10.15 4.71 -11.50
N ALA A 197 -10.96 3.73 -11.08
CA ALA A 197 -10.48 2.60 -10.30
C ALA A 197 -9.47 1.77 -11.11
N CYS A 198 -8.47 1.18 -10.43
CA CYS A 198 -7.52 0.27 -11.06
C CYS A 198 -7.06 -0.83 -10.10
N GLN A 199 -6.68 -1.99 -10.66
CA GLN A 199 -6.25 -3.17 -9.91
C GLN A 199 -4.76 -3.12 -9.56
N GLN A 200 -4.40 -3.68 -8.39
CA GLN A 200 -3.00 -3.86 -8.00
C GLN A 200 -2.26 -4.89 -8.87
N ALA A 201 -2.99 -5.77 -9.51
CA ALA A 201 -2.51 -6.74 -10.51
C ALA A 201 -1.31 -7.59 -10.03
N MET A 202 -1.22 -7.89 -8.72
CA MET A 202 -0.15 -8.72 -8.17
C MET A 202 -0.12 -10.09 -8.85
N MET A 203 1.09 -10.63 -9.09
CA MET A 203 1.28 -11.91 -9.77
C MET A 203 0.61 -13.06 -9.00
N GLU A 204 0.83 -13.14 -7.69
CA GLU A 204 0.14 -14.05 -6.80
C GLU A 204 -1.24 -13.50 -6.43
N THR A 205 -2.30 -14.20 -6.84
CA THR A 205 -3.68 -13.87 -6.48
C THR A 205 -3.94 -14.03 -4.97
N PHE A 206 -5.10 -13.62 -4.47
CA PHE A 206 -5.48 -13.83 -3.08
C PHE A 206 -5.57 -15.31 -2.77
N ARG A 207 -4.96 -15.75 -1.65
CA ARG A 207 -4.98 -17.16 -1.25
C ARG A 207 -4.72 -17.36 0.23
N THR A 208 -5.41 -18.33 0.80
CA THR A 208 -5.32 -18.70 2.22
C THR A 208 -5.61 -20.18 2.41
N CYS A 209 -4.84 -20.83 3.29
CA CYS A 209 -5.06 -22.18 3.78
C CYS A 209 -5.30 -22.14 5.29
N CYS A 210 -6.23 -22.99 5.78
CA CYS A 210 -6.56 -23.07 7.20
C CYS A 210 -6.62 -24.52 7.67
N TRP A 211 -6.25 -24.77 8.95
CA TRP A 211 -6.37 -26.06 9.62
C TRP A 211 -6.52 -25.89 11.12
N MET A 212 -7.01 -26.92 11.80
CA MET A 212 -7.02 -26.97 13.27
C MET A 212 -5.75 -27.64 13.78
N ASP A 213 -5.13 -27.07 14.84
CA ASP A 213 -4.03 -27.74 15.52
C ASP A 213 -4.50 -28.73 16.60
N LEU A 214 -3.53 -29.39 17.24
CA LEU A 214 -3.81 -30.37 18.30
C LEU A 214 -4.47 -29.76 19.56
N TYR A 215 -4.39 -28.45 19.73
CA TYR A 215 -5.02 -27.72 20.82
C TYR A 215 -6.39 -27.16 20.47
N GLY A 216 -6.91 -27.49 19.29
CA GLY A 216 -8.19 -26.99 18.78
C GLY A 216 -8.16 -25.52 18.37
N ARG A 217 -6.98 -24.96 18.08
CA ARG A 217 -6.82 -23.60 17.57
C ARG A 217 -6.85 -23.59 16.05
N LEU A 218 -7.38 -22.53 15.49
CA LEU A 218 -7.42 -22.26 14.07
C LEU A 218 -6.09 -21.67 13.60
N ASN A 219 -5.37 -22.37 12.74
CA ASN A 219 -4.18 -21.89 12.08
C ASN A 219 -4.51 -21.39 10.68
N ILE A 220 -3.98 -20.27 10.30
CA ILE A 220 -4.23 -19.58 9.03
C ILE A 220 -2.89 -19.28 8.37
N LEU A 221 -2.59 -19.94 7.25
CA LEU A 221 -1.46 -19.63 6.38
C LEU A 221 -2.00 -18.75 5.24
N SER A 222 -1.71 -17.46 5.29
CA SER A 222 -2.29 -16.49 4.36
C SER A 222 -1.23 -15.61 3.71
N SER A 223 -1.39 -15.37 2.41
CA SER A 223 -0.65 -14.35 1.69
C SER A 223 -1.18 -12.96 2.09
N THR A 224 -0.73 -12.46 3.24
CA THR A 224 -1.21 -11.22 3.89
C THR A 224 -0.06 -10.32 4.32
N GLN A 225 -0.26 -9.01 4.23
CA GLN A 225 0.68 -7.98 4.73
C GLN A 225 0.53 -7.71 6.24
N ILE A 226 -0.54 -8.25 6.89
CA ILE A 226 -1.07 -7.76 8.17
C ILE A 226 -1.50 -8.91 9.08
N VAL A 227 -0.58 -9.80 9.47
CA VAL A 227 -0.92 -11.04 10.22
C VAL A 227 -1.74 -10.77 11.48
N PHE A 228 -1.40 -9.73 12.27
CA PHE A 228 -2.09 -9.40 13.52
C PHE A 228 -3.48 -8.81 13.27
N HIS A 229 -3.64 -7.99 12.22
CA HIS A 229 -4.96 -7.50 11.83
C HIS A 229 -5.81 -8.59 11.21
N THR A 230 -5.24 -9.48 10.37
CA THR A 230 -5.93 -10.66 9.85
C THR A 230 -6.48 -11.52 10.98
N ARG A 231 -5.68 -11.77 12.05
CA ARG A 231 -6.13 -12.47 13.26
C ARG A 231 -7.34 -11.79 13.89
N ARG A 232 -7.31 -10.47 14.03
CA ARG A 232 -8.42 -9.68 14.59
C ARG A 232 -9.67 -9.73 13.71
N ASN A 233 -9.52 -9.54 12.40
CA ASN A 233 -10.63 -9.54 11.47
C ASN A 233 -11.33 -10.91 11.42
N VAL A 234 -10.56 -12.01 11.42
CA VAL A 234 -11.12 -13.37 11.51
C VAL A 234 -11.81 -13.59 12.86
N ALA A 235 -11.22 -13.14 13.98
CA ALA A 235 -11.83 -13.26 15.30
C ALA A 235 -13.17 -12.53 15.36
N ASN A 236 -13.25 -11.32 14.80
CA ASN A 236 -14.49 -10.54 14.71
C ASN A 236 -15.52 -11.21 13.80
N ALA A 237 -15.12 -11.69 12.62
CA ALA A 237 -16.00 -12.33 11.65
C ALA A 237 -16.60 -13.66 12.16
N LEU A 238 -15.84 -14.42 12.94
CA LEU A 238 -16.26 -15.72 13.49
C LEU A 238 -16.80 -15.62 14.92
N HIS A 239 -16.74 -14.45 15.56
CA HIS A 239 -17.11 -14.23 16.96
C HIS A 239 -16.38 -15.18 17.93
N ILE A 240 -15.08 -15.39 17.72
CA ILE A 240 -14.23 -16.24 18.57
C ILE A 240 -13.06 -15.45 19.16
N PRO A 241 -12.51 -15.87 20.31
CA PRO A 241 -11.36 -15.21 20.91
C PRO A 241 -10.12 -15.22 20.00
N LYS A 242 -9.38 -14.13 19.96
CA LYS A 242 -8.10 -14.02 19.21
C LYS A 242 -7.08 -15.10 19.61
N SER A 243 -7.12 -15.55 20.87
CA SER A 243 -6.26 -16.64 21.37
C SER A 243 -6.47 -17.97 20.68
N MET A 244 -7.65 -18.17 20.06
CA MET A 244 -7.98 -19.36 19.27
C MET A 244 -7.46 -19.31 17.84
N ILE A 245 -6.74 -18.25 17.47
CA ILE A 245 -6.31 -18.02 16.09
C ILE A 245 -4.80 -17.74 16.05
N ARG A 246 -4.10 -18.48 15.18
CA ARG A 246 -2.72 -18.20 14.75
C ARG A 246 -2.70 -17.87 13.27
N VAL A 247 -2.02 -16.78 12.90
CA VAL A 247 -1.82 -16.39 11.49
C VAL A 247 -0.35 -16.41 11.16
N ILE A 248 -0.01 -17.09 10.07
CA ILE A 248 1.35 -17.29 9.57
C ILE A 248 1.42 -16.71 8.15
N LYS A 249 2.47 -15.96 7.88
CA LYS A 249 2.76 -15.42 6.55
C LYS A 249 3.77 -16.32 5.82
N PRO A 250 3.42 -16.88 4.65
CA PRO A 250 4.41 -17.49 3.74
C PRO A 250 5.17 -16.41 2.95
N ARG A 251 5.97 -16.76 1.96
CA ARG A 251 6.44 -15.79 0.96
C ARG A 251 5.23 -15.23 0.20
N ILE A 252 5.24 -13.93 -0.10
CA ILE A 252 4.16 -13.22 -0.77
C ILE A 252 4.59 -12.79 -2.16
N GLY A 253 3.83 -13.17 -3.19
CA GLY A 253 4.07 -12.86 -4.59
C GLY A 253 3.48 -11.52 -5.04
N GLY A 254 3.82 -10.44 -4.32
CA GLY A 254 3.30 -9.10 -4.52
C GLY A 254 2.05 -8.81 -3.67
N GLY A 255 1.92 -7.57 -3.25
CA GLY A 255 0.78 -7.10 -2.45
C GLY A 255 0.30 -5.73 -2.92
N PHE A 256 1.19 -4.75 -2.98
CA PHE A 256 0.93 -3.36 -3.38
C PHE A 256 -0.23 -2.68 -2.60
N GLY A 257 -0.56 -3.21 -1.42
CA GLY A 257 -1.71 -2.81 -0.61
C GLY A 257 -2.91 -3.75 -0.69
N ALA A 258 -3.13 -4.50 -1.77
CA ALA A 258 -4.27 -5.41 -1.89
C ALA A 258 -4.40 -6.39 -0.72
N LYS A 259 -3.28 -6.93 -0.26
CA LYS A 259 -3.21 -7.92 0.84
C LYS A 259 -3.15 -7.27 2.23
N GLN A 260 -3.44 -5.99 2.33
CA GLN A 260 -3.77 -5.25 3.56
C GLN A 260 -5.27 -5.36 3.91
N THR A 261 -6.08 -5.90 3.01
CA THR A 261 -7.47 -6.27 3.23
C THR A 261 -7.58 -7.79 3.38
N ALA A 262 -8.36 -8.29 4.34
CA ALA A 262 -8.48 -9.72 4.63
C ALA A 262 -9.41 -10.45 3.64
N VAL A 263 -9.27 -10.20 2.33
CA VAL A 263 -10.17 -10.63 1.24
C VAL A 263 -10.37 -12.14 1.20
N SER A 264 -9.30 -12.93 1.35
CA SER A 264 -9.38 -14.40 1.22
C SER A 264 -9.31 -15.16 2.54
N ALA A 265 -9.02 -14.51 3.67
CA ALA A 265 -8.74 -15.19 4.91
C ALA A 265 -10.00 -15.65 5.65
N ILE A 266 -11.09 -14.90 5.54
CA ILE A 266 -12.32 -15.12 6.31
C ILE A 266 -13.02 -16.41 5.92
N TYR A 267 -13.16 -16.70 4.64
CA TYR A 267 -13.95 -17.83 4.14
C TYR A 267 -13.35 -19.20 4.49
N PRO A 268 -12.08 -19.52 4.22
CA PRO A 268 -11.50 -20.79 4.64
C PRO A 268 -11.39 -20.90 6.16
N ALA A 269 -11.21 -19.78 6.88
CA ALA A 269 -11.25 -19.76 8.34
C ALA A 269 -12.63 -20.18 8.86
N PHE A 270 -13.71 -19.64 8.29
CA PHE A 270 -15.09 -20.04 8.60
C PHE A 270 -15.33 -21.53 8.32
N VAL A 271 -14.93 -22.01 7.14
CA VAL A 271 -15.07 -23.42 6.74
C VAL A 271 -14.34 -24.34 7.72
N THR A 272 -13.06 -24.07 7.99
CA THR A 272 -12.26 -24.89 8.92
C THR A 272 -12.84 -24.84 10.34
N TRP A 273 -13.31 -23.68 10.79
CA TRP A 273 -13.94 -23.56 12.12
C TRP A 273 -15.22 -24.39 12.23
N LYS A 274 -16.05 -24.43 11.17
CA LYS A 274 -17.30 -25.22 11.13
C LYS A 274 -17.05 -26.72 10.94
N THR A 275 -16.18 -27.10 10.00
CA THR A 275 -15.96 -28.51 9.61
C THR A 275 -14.88 -29.22 10.42
N LYS A 276 -13.99 -28.48 11.06
CA LYS A 276 -12.74 -28.94 11.70
C LYS A 276 -11.76 -29.62 10.74
N LYS A 277 -11.94 -29.43 9.43
CA LYS A 277 -11.08 -29.99 8.38
C LYS A 277 -10.19 -28.90 7.77
N SER A 278 -9.02 -29.31 7.31
CA SER A 278 -8.11 -28.42 6.57
C SER A 278 -8.72 -28.03 5.23
N CYS A 279 -8.64 -26.76 4.86
CA CYS A 279 -9.11 -26.29 3.56
C CYS A 279 -8.29 -25.14 3.03
N LYS A 280 -8.35 -24.92 1.71
CA LYS A 280 -7.71 -23.78 1.05
C LYS A 280 -8.65 -23.08 0.06
N LEU A 281 -8.49 -21.76 -0.03
CA LEU A 281 -9.13 -20.89 -1.01
C LEU A 281 -8.05 -20.20 -1.82
N ILE A 282 -8.10 -20.32 -3.14
CA ILE A 282 -7.23 -19.63 -4.10
C ILE A 282 -8.13 -18.92 -5.11
N PHE A 283 -8.04 -17.58 -5.16
CA PHE A 283 -8.74 -16.81 -6.16
C PHE A 283 -8.13 -17.05 -7.54
N THR A 284 -8.97 -17.22 -8.53
CA THR A 284 -8.56 -17.12 -9.94
C THR A 284 -8.14 -15.68 -10.27
N ARG A 285 -7.54 -15.46 -11.43
CA ARG A 285 -7.25 -14.10 -11.89
C ARG A 285 -8.53 -13.29 -12.08
N GLU A 286 -9.57 -13.89 -12.64
CA GLU A 286 -10.88 -13.28 -12.79
C GLU A 286 -11.48 -12.86 -11.44
N GLU A 287 -11.49 -13.74 -10.44
CA GLU A 287 -11.94 -13.39 -9.08
C GLU A 287 -11.11 -12.26 -8.46
N SER A 288 -9.80 -12.24 -8.68
CA SER A 288 -8.94 -11.15 -8.22
C SER A 288 -9.21 -9.83 -8.94
N GLN A 289 -9.72 -9.85 -10.17
CA GLN A 289 -10.09 -8.65 -10.94
C GLN A 289 -11.50 -8.16 -10.61
N THR A 290 -12.43 -9.07 -10.29
CA THR A 290 -13.87 -8.74 -10.22
C THR A 290 -14.45 -8.76 -8.80
N ALA A 291 -13.71 -9.29 -7.81
CA ALA A 291 -14.23 -9.47 -6.45
C ALA A 291 -13.14 -9.28 -5.38
N SER A 292 -12.32 -8.28 -5.54
CA SER A 292 -11.22 -7.94 -4.62
C SER A 292 -11.37 -6.53 -4.03
N SER A 293 -10.28 -5.78 -3.95
CA SER A 293 -10.24 -4.43 -3.38
C SER A 293 -9.33 -3.50 -4.18
N PRO A 294 -9.77 -3.02 -5.37
CA PRO A 294 -9.00 -2.14 -6.24
C PRO A 294 -8.77 -0.75 -5.64
N ARG A 295 -8.01 0.11 -6.34
CA ARG A 295 -7.91 1.54 -6.03
C ARG A 295 -9.26 2.23 -6.15
N HIS A 296 -9.53 3.17 -5.26
CA HIS A 296 -10.73 4.02 -5.31
C HIS A 296 -10.78 4.87 -6.60
N GLU A 297 -11.95 4.93 -7.23
CA GLU A 297 -12.28 5.98 -8.17
C GLU A 297 -12.51 7.27 -7.41
N MET A 298 -11.94 8.40 -7.91
CA MET A 298 -12.04 9.69 -7.23
C MET A 298 -12.25 10.83 -8.22
N GLU A 299 -13.07 11.79 -7.81
CA GLU A 299 -13.15 13.11 -8.41
C GLU A 299 -12.58 14.16 -7.44
N MET A 300 -11.69 15.03 -7.94
CA MET A 300 -10.99 16.04 -7.18
C MET A 300 -11.24 17.42 -7.79
N HIS A 301 -11.89 18.32 -7.04
CA HIS A 301 -12.05 19.72 -7.43
C HIS A 301 -10.96 20.56 -6.75
N VAL A 302 -10.09 21.14 -7.56
CA VAL A 302 -8.95 21.97 -7.12
C VAL A 302 -9.21 23.42 -7.48
N ARG A 303 -9.11 24.33 -6.49
CA ARG A 303 -8.99 25.76 -6.68
C ARG A 303 -7.61 26.20 -6.15
N LEU A 304 -6.72 26.62 -7.03
CA LEU A 304 -5.34 26.98 -6.70
C LEU A 304 -5.09 28.43 -7.11
N GLY A 305 -4.77 29.28 -6.15
CA GLY A 305 -4.53 30.70 -6.37
C GLY A 305 -3.06 31.10 -6.20
N ALA A 306 -2.57 31.94 -7.10
CA ALA A 306 -1.21 32.46 -7.07
C ALA A 306 -1.11 33.94 -7.46
N THR A 307 0.03 34.56 -7.10
CA THR A 307 0.41 35.89 -7.61
C THR A 307 0.90 35.78 -9.05
N LYS A 308 0.92 36.93 -9.77
CA LYS A 308 1.52 37.00 -11.12
C LYS A 308 3.00 36.59 -11.17
N ASP A 309 3.71 36.67 -10.04
CA ASP A 309 5.10 36.25 -9.93
C ASP A 309 5.24 34.76 -9.60
N GLY A 310 4.13 33.99 -9.61
CA GLY A 310 4.13 32.54 -9.44
C GLY A 310 4.17 32.03 -7.99
N ILE A 311 3.90 32.88 -7.00
CA ILE A 311 3.81 32.43 -5.59
C ILE A 311 2.42 31.90 -5.30
N VAL A 312 2.31 30.60 -5.01
CA VAL A 312 1.08 29.94 -4.61
C VAL A 312 0.65 30.44 -3.23
N LYS A 313 -0.57 30.99 -3.14
CA LYS A 313 -1.09 31.62 -1.94
C LYS A 313 -2.18 30.78 -1.25
N GLY A 314 -2.94 30.01 -2.01
CA GLY A 314 -4.02 29.22 -1.44
C GLY A 314 -4.33 27.99 -2.28
N ILE A 315 -4.68 26.90 -1.59
CA ILE A 315 -5.12 25.65 -2.22
C ILE A 315 -6.39 25.16 -1.53
N ASP A 316 -7.45 25.01 -2.31
CA ASP A 316 -8.73 24.48 -1.90
C ASP A 316 -8.98 23.17 -2.68
N LEU A 317 -9.15 22.08 -1.96
CA LEU A 317 -9.34 20.75 -2.54
C LEU A 317 -10.58 20.10 -1.94
N TYR A 318 -11.52 19.73 -2.80
CA TYR A 318 -12.62 18.81 -2.47
C TYR A 318 -12.38 17.46 -3.17
N THR A 319 -12.51 16.37 -2.44
CA THR A 319 -12.39 15.01 -3.00
C THR A 319 -13.63 14.19 -2.72
N LEU A 320 -14.29 13.70 -3.77
CA LEU A 320 -15.35 12.71 -3.72
C LEU A 320 -14.77 11.35 -4.11
N SER A 321 -14.95 10.34 -3.25
CA SER A 321 -14.37 9.00 -3.43
C SER A 321 -15.43 7.91 -3.41
N ASN A 322 -15.38 7.01 -4.38
CA ASN A 322 -16.22 5.83 -4.47
C ASN A 322 -15.56 4.65 -3.71
N THR A 323 -16.16 4.21 -2.58
CA THR A 323 -15.66 3.04 -1.85
C THR A 323 -16.28 1.71 -2.32
N GLY A 324 -17.28 1.77 -3.20
CA GLY A 324 -18.03 0.59 -3.59
C GLY A 324 -18.96 0.10 -2.47
N ALA A 325 -19.23 -1.20 -2.45
CA ALA A 325 -20.23 -1.80 -1.58
C ALA A 325 -19.85 -1.85 -0.08
N TYR A 326 -18.57 -1.71 0.26
CA TYR A 326 -18.09 -1.79 1.65
C TYR A 326 -16.99 -0.77 1.91
N GLY A 327 -16.89 -0.31 3.17
CA GLY A 327 -16.04 0.82 3.55
C GLY A 327 -14.54 0.56 3.44
N GLU A 328 -14.11 -0.64 3.81
CA GLU A 328 -12.69 -1.07 3.73
C GLU A 328 -11.70 0.04 4.17
N HIS A 329 -10.83 0.50 3.25
CA HIS A 329 -9.85 1.55 3.49
C HIS A 329 -10.32 2.95 3.03
N GLY A 330 -11.60 3.12 2.66
CA GLY A 330 -12.12 4.37 2.10
C GLY A 330 -11.79 5.62 2.92
N PRO A 331 -12.11 5.65 4.25
CA PRO A 331 -11.86 6.84 5.07
C PRO A 331 -10.40 7.30 5.09
N THR A 332 -9.47 6.35 5.27
CA THR A 332 -8.02 6.66 5.32
C THR A 332 -7.42 6.94 3.97
N THR A 333 -7.97 6.34 2.91
CA THR A 333 -7.49 6.56 1.53
C THR A 333 -7.79 7.96 1.08
N VAL A 334 -9.03 8.42 1.19
CA VAL A 334 -9.44 9.74 0.69
C VAL A 334 -8.69 10.88 1.40
N GLY A 335 -8.48 10.79 2.71
CA GLY A 335 -7.77 11.80 3.50
C GLY A 335 -6.36 12.10 2.96
N LEU A 336 -5.67 11.08 2.42
CA LEU A 336 -4.34 11.28 1.87
C LEU A 336 -4.35 12.10 0.56
N SER A 337 -5.47 12.26 -0.13
CA SER A 337 -5.53 13.09 -1.33
C SER A 337 -5.20 14.55 -1.04
N GLY A 338 -5.65 15.10 0.09
CA GLY A 338 -5.30 16.44 0.54
C GLY A 338 -4.01 16.50 1.36
N HIS A 339 -3.88 15.65 2.38
CA HIS A 339 -2.76 15.69 3.33
C HIS A 339 -1.39 15.33 2.72
N LYS A 340 -1.34 14.87 1.46
CA LYS A 340 -0.08 14.55 0.76
C LYS A 340 0.16 15.38 -0.50
N SER A 341 -0.80 16.19 -0.93
CA SER A 341 -0.65 17.07 -2.10
C SER A 341 -0.46 18.54 -1.71
N ILE A 342 -1.31 19.06 -0.83
CA ILE A 342 -1.27 20.46 -0.40
C ILE A 342 0.04 20.84 0.31
N PRO A 343 0.60 20.01 1.23
CA PRO A 343 1.78 20.39 2.02
C PRO A 343 3.06 20.57 1.22
N LEU A 344 3.12 20.14 -0.04
CA LEU A 344 4.29 20.38 -0.91
C LEU A 344 4.57 21.88 -1.13
N TYR A 345 3.53 22.71 -1.01
CA TYR A 345 3.59 24.15 -1.32
C TYR A 345 3.64 24.97 -0.03
N GLY A 346 4.85 25.09 0.56
CA GLY A 346 5.08 25.74 1.85
C GLY A 346 4.85 27.25 1.89
N LYS A 347 4.52 27.90 0.76
CA LYS A 347 4.22 29.34 0.68
C LYS A 347 2.71 29.64 0.74
N ALA A 348 1.86 28.63 0.77
CA ALA A 348 0.42 28.83 0.89
C ALA A 348 0.06 29.49 2.22
N GLU A 349 -0.75 30.57 2.15
CA GLU A 349 -1.22 31.33 3.30
C GLU A 349 -2.52 30.75 3.87
N ALA A 350 -3.27 30.00 3.05
CA ALA A 350 -4.50 29.34 3.45
C ALA A 350 -4.69 28.05 2.66
N PHE A 351 -5.34 27.08 3.29
CA PHE A 351 -5.83 25.90 2.60
C PHE A 351 -7.20 25.48 3.15
N ARG A 352 -7.96 24.77 2.31
CA ARG A 352 -9.13 23.99 2.72
C ARG A 352 -9.08 22.63 2.06
N PHE A 353 -9.33 21.58 2.83
CA PHE A 353 -9.50 20.24 2.33
C PHE A 353 -10.80 19.67 2.86
N VAL A 354 -11.67 19.23 1.98
CA VAL A 354 -12.94 18.55 2.31
C VAL A 354 -13.01 17.25 1.51
N SER A 355 -13.45 16.19 2.16
CA SER A 355 -13.61 14.89 1.49
C SER A 355 -14.88 14.17 1.89
N ASP A 356 -15.49 13.50 0.92
CA ASP A 356 -16.61 12.57 1.08
C ASP A 356 -16.25 11.22 0.49
N VAL A 357 -16.56 10.15 1.20
CA VAL A 357 -16.47 8.77 0.74
C VAL A 357 -17.85 8.17 0.70
N VAL A 358 -18.30 7.74 -0.46
CA VAL A 358 -19.67 7.26 -0.66
C VAL A 358 -19.72 5.78 -0.98
N TYR A 359 -20.78 5.12 -0.50
CA TYR A 359 -21.12 3.75 -0.86
C TYR A 359 -21.80 3.70 -2.22
N THR A 360 -21.47 2.67 -3.00
CA THR A 360 -22.16 2.32 -4.26
C THR A 360 -22.29 0.80 -4.36
N ASN A 361 -23.06 0.32 -5.35
CA ASN A 361 -23.17 -1.11 -5.61
C ASN A 361 -22.09 -1.63 -6.60
N HIS A 362 -20.89 -1.06 -6.51
CA HIS A 362 -19.70 -1.57 -7.19
C HIS A 362 -18.82 -2.42 -6.27
N MET A 363 -17.84 -3.14 -6.85
CA MET A 363 -16.82 -3.84 -6.10
C MET A 363 -16.15 -2.89 -5.09
N SER A 364 -15.94 -3.37 -3.84
CA SER A 364 -15.36 -2.55 -2.78
C SER A 364 -13.94 -2.12 -3.12
N ALA A 365 -13.67 -0.84 -2.98
CA ALA A 365 -12.32 -0.33 -3.13
C ALA A 365 -11.50 -0.51 -1.83
N GLY A 366 -10.19 -0.59 -1.96
CA GLY A 366 -9.30 -0.84 -0.84
C GLY A 366 -7.94 -0.16 -0.98
N ALA A 367 -6.95 -0.73 -0.31
CA ALA A 367 -5.61 -0.19 -0.30
C ALA A 367 -4.86 -0.49 -1.61
N TYR A 368 -4.31 0.54 -2.22
CA TYR A 368 -3.34 0.43 -3.29
C TYR A 368 -2.21 1.44 -3.05
N ARG A 369 -0.96 1.05 -3.36
CA ARG A 369 0.27 1.84 -3.24
C ARG A 369 0.03 3.33 -3.48
N GLY A 370 0.39 4.19 -2.51
CA GLY A 370 0.15 5.62 -2.55
C GLY A 370 -1.21 6.06 -2.01
N TYR A 371 -2.18 5.14 -1.81
CA TYR A 371 -3.55 5.47 -1.38
C TYR A 371 -4.14 6.63 -2.22
N GLY A 372 -4.85 7.58 -1.58
CA GLY A 372 -5.40 8.76 -2.24
C GLY A 372 -4.37 9.84 -2.62
N ALA A 373 -3.14 9.76 -2.09
CA ALA A 373 -2.09 10.71 -2.45
C ALA A 373 -1.80 10.71 -3.96
N THR A 374 -1.86 9.54 -4.60
CA THR A 374 -1.64 9.42 -6.05
C THR A 374 -2.63 10.25 -6.84
N GLN A 375 -3.90 10.20 -6.48
CA GLN A 375 -4.98 10.96 -7.13
C GLN A 375 -4.89 12.46 -6.78
N GLY A 376 -4.74 12.78 -5.49
CA GLY A 376 -4.61 14.18 -5.05
C GLY A 376 -3.40 14.90 -5.65
N LEU A 377 -2.27 14.20 -5.79
CA LEU A 377 -1.08 14.73 -6.45
C LEU A 377 -1.28 14.90 -7.96
N PHE A 378 -1.98 13.97 -8.63
CA PHE A 378 -2.35 14.20 -10.03
C PHE A 378 -3.12 15.52 -10.17
N ALA A 379 -4.12 15.77 -9.34
CA ALA A 379 -4.94 16.97 -9.42
C ALA A 379 -4.16 18.25 -9.09
N VAL A 380 -3.47 18.31 -7.95
CA VAL A 380 -2.75 19.52 -7.49
C VAL A 380 -1.55 19.81 -8.39
N GLU A 381 -0.74 18.81 -8.75
CA GLU A 381 0.43 18.99 -9.59
C GLU A 381 0.08 19.39 -11.04
N SER A 382 -1.03 18.83 -11.59
CA SER A 382 -1.56 19.26 -12.89
C SER A 382 -2.09 20.69 -12.86
N ALA A 383 -2.71 21.10 -11.75
CA ALA A 383 -3.10 22.51 -11.56
C ALA A 383 -1.90 23.45 -11.50
N VAL A 384 -0.80 23.03 -10.86
CA VAL A 384 0.45 23.81 -10.84
C VAL A 384 1.12 23.87 -12.22
N ASN A 385 1.08 22.79 -12.99
CA ASN A 385 1.55 22.79 -14.38
C ASN A 385 0.69 23.72 -15.26
N GLU A 386 -0.63 23.77 -15.05
CA GLU A 386 -1.49 24.74 -15.73
C GLU A 386 -1.19 26.18 -15.29
N LEU A 387 -0.93 26.41 -14.00
CA LEU A 387 -0.52 27.72 -13.49
C LEU A 387 0.79 28.19 -14.14
N ALA A 388 1.79 27.33 -14.23
CA ALA A 388 3.07 27.62 -14.88
C ALA A 388 2.88 28.04 -16.34
N ALA A 389 2.05 27.28 -17.09
CA ALA A 389 1.75 27.61 -18.47
C ALA A 389 1.01 28.96 -18.63
N ARG A 390 0.03 29.26 -17.76
CA ARG A 390 -0.70 30.55 -17.78
C ARG A 390 0.19 31.76 -17.46
N LEU A 391 1.18 31.55 -16.59
CA LEU A 391 2.15 32.58 -16.23
C LEU A 391 3.35 32.64 -17.18
N HIS A 392 3.42 31.76 -18.17
CA HIS A 392 4.59 31.60 -19.04
C HIS A 392 5.89 31.35 -18.25
N MET A 393 5.80 30.59 -17.16
CA MET A 393 6.91 30.22 -16.30
C MET A 393 7.29 28.76 -16.52
N ASP A 394 8.58 28.48 -16.33
CA ASP A 394 9.06 27.10 -16.32
C ASP A 394 8.47 26.30 -15.14
N PRO A 395 7.96 25.07 -15.34
CA PRO A 395 7.39 24.22 -14.29
C PRO A 395 8.37 23.89 -13.14
N PHE A 396 9.67 23.78 -13.41
CA PHE A 396 10.67 23.62 -12.36
C PHE A 396 10.82 24.91 -11.56
N LYS A 397 10.87 26.05 -12.24
CA LYS A 397 11.04 27.36 -11.60
C LYS A 397 9.92 27.70 -10.63
N ILE A 398 8.66 27.46 -11.03
CA ILE A 398 7.52 27.75 -10.14
C ILE A 398 7.56 26.87 -8.90
N ARG A 399 8.06 25.63 -8.99
CA ARG A 399 8.21 24.73 -7.85
C ARG A 399 9.35 25.14 -6.93
N GLU A 400 10.53 25.47 -7.46
CA GLU A 400 11.67 25.99 -6.66
C GLU A 400 11.26 27.15 -5.74
N MET A 401 10.36 28.01 -6.21
CA MET A 401 9.88 29.18 -5.47
C MET A 401 8.91 28.84 -4.35
N ASN A 402 8.21 27.69 -4.42
CA ASN A 402 7.04 27.38 -3.59
C ASN A 402 7.20 26.15 -2.70
N ILE A 403 8.22 25.31 -2.92
CA ILE A 403 8.36 24.05 -2.19
C ILE A 403 8.56 24.23 -0.69
N VAL A 404 8.05 23.27 0.06
CA VAL A 404 8.34 23.10 1.48
C VAL A 404 9.82 22.78 1.69
N LYS A 405 10.39 23.28 2.80
CA LYS A 405 11.80 23.11 3.17
C LYS A 405 11.93 22.44 4.54
N GLU A 406 13.13 21.97 4.83
CA GLU A 406 13.46 21.49 6.16
C GLU A 406 13.26 22.63 7.19
N GLY A 407 12.62 22.27 8.32
CA GLY A 407 12.23 23.21 9.38
C GLY A 407 10.87 23.88 9.19
N ASP A 408 10.26 23.83 8.01
CA ASP A 408 8.92 24.39 7.79
C ASP A 408 7.86 23.61 8.57
N VAL A 409 6.87 24.32 9.08
CA VAL A 409 5.63 23.75 9.60
C VAL A 409 4.70 23.51 8.42
N MET A 410 4.05 22.35 8.40
CA MET A 410 3.14 21.94 7.34
C MET A 410 1.69 21.85 7.87
N PRO A 411 0.90 22.96 7.84
CA PRO A 411 -0.45 22.96 8.41
C PRO A 411 -1.36 21.88 7.80
N ALA A 412 -1.33 21.68 6.49
CA ALA A 412 -2.10 20.66 5.79
C ALA A 412 -1.58 19.21 6.03
N TYR A 413 -0.44 19.05 6.71
CA TYR A 413 0.09 17.77 7.17
C TYR A 413 0.05 17.69 8.68
N TYR A 414 -1.14 17.91 9.23
CA TYR A 414 -1.43 17.88 10.67
C TYR A 414 -0.55 18.80 11.53
N GLY A 415 -0.01 19.89 10.96
CA GLY A 415 0.90 20.81 11.63
C GLY A 415 2.28 20.26 11.94
N ALA A 416 2.67 19.17 11.28
CA ALA A 416 3.98 18.55 11.48
C ALA A 416 5.12 19.44 11.01
N VAL A 417 6.24 19.40 11.74
CA VAL A 417 7.50 20.03 11.30
C VAL A 417 8.19 19.11 10.30
N ASN A 418 8.67 19.65 9.19
CA ASN A 418 9.46 18.94 8.19
C ASN A 418 10.89 18.72 8.71
N THR A 419 11.15 17.56 9.30
CA THR A 419 12.41 17.27 10.02
C THR A 419 13.59 16.97 9.11
N SER A 420 13.32 16.62 7.84
CA SER A 420 14.36 16.31 6.85
C SER A 420 13.81 16.48 5.42
N CYS A 421 14.54 17.16 4.55
CA CYS A 421 14.09 17.46 3.19
C CYS A 421 15.25 17.69 2.21
N ALA A 422 15.22 16.99 1.08
CA ALA A 422 16.12 17.19 -0.05
C ALA A 422 15.37 17.49 -1.36
N LEU A 423 14.12 17.99 -1.26
CA LEU A 423 13.26 18.21 -2.43
C LEU A 423 13.84 19.20 -3.43
N ASP A 424 14.53 20.23 -2.96
CA ASP A 424 15.26 21.21 -3.78
C ASP A 424 16.38 20.56 -4.60
N ARG A 425 17.14 19.62 -3.99
CA ARG A 425 18.20 18.88 -4.68
C ARG A 425 17.62 17.88 -5.66
N CYS A 426 16.49 17.25 -5.31
CA CYS A 426 15.77 16.37 -6.23
C CYS A 426 15.28 17.12 -7.48
N LEU A 427 14.75 18.35 -7.33
CA LEU A 427 14.36 19.20 -8.46
C LEU A 427 15.52 19.43 -9.40
N LYS A 428 16.66 19.91 -8.86
CA LYS A 428 17.86 20.17 -9.65
C LYS A 428 18.36 18.89 -10.36
N LYS A 429 18.40 17.76 -9.64
CA LYS A 429 18.89 16.49 -10.17
C LYS A 429 18.04 16.00 -11.35
N VAL A 430 16.70 16.03 -11.22
CA VAL A 430 15.81 15.59 -12.30
C VAL A 430 15.86 16.51 -13.50
N HIS A 431 15.95 17.83 -13.31
CA HIS A 431 16.15 18.81 -14.37
C HIS A 431 17.39 18.48 -15.22
N GLU A 432 18.51 18.16 -14.55
CA GLU A 432 19.76 17.74 -15.22
C GLU A 432 19.59 16.36 -15.90
N MET A 433 19.01 15.36 -15.21
CA MET A 433 18.89 13.99 -15.69
C MET A 433 18.04 13.91 -16.96
N ILE A 434 16.92 14.62 -17.03
CA ILE A 434 16.04 14.58 -18.19
C ILE A 434 16.56 15.45 -19.35
N ASP A 435 17.58 16.28 -19.12
CA ASP A 435 18.10 17.28 -20.07
C ASP A 435 17.02 18.31 -20.44
N TRP A 436 16.41 18.91 -19.38
CA TRP A 436 15.22 19.76 -19.50
C TRP A 436 15.42 20.93 -20.44
N ASP A 437 16.52 21.69 -20.30
CA ASP A 437 16.77 22.89 -21.07
C ASP A 437 16.81 22.65 -22.60
N ASN A 438 17.23 21.45 -23.01
CA ASN A 438 17.31 21.10 -24.44
C ASN A 438 16.03 20.39 -24.96
N LYS A 439 15.18 19.89 -24.06
CA LYS A 439 14.01 19.07 -24.43
C LYS A 439 12.67 19.77 -24.25
N TYR A 440 12.59 20.73 -23.31
CA TYR A 440 11.35 21.44 -22.99
C TYR A 440 11.01 22.51 -24.03
N PRO A 441 9.72 22.71 -24.38
CA PRO A 441 8.60 21.85 -24.00
C PRO A 441 8.42 20.64 -24.96
N VAL A 442 8.72 20.82 -26.26
CA VAL A 442 8.41 19.85 -27.30
C VAL A 442 9.41 19.92 -28.45
N ARG A 443 9.70 18.79 -29.08
CA ARG A 443 10.55 18.64 -30.27
C ARG A 443 9.81 17.89 -31.35
N ASP A 444 9.78 18.46 -32.56
CA ASP A 444 9.21 17.80 -33.73
C ASP A 444 10.19 16.74 -34.27
N LEU A 445 9.72 15.53 -34.48
CA LEU A 445 10.48 14.43 -35.09
C LEU A 445 10.19 14.24 -36.58
N GLY A 446 9.22 15.00 -37.11
CA GLY A 446 8.67 14.81 -38.44
C GLY A 446 7.67 13.63 -38.53
N ASN A 447 7.02 13.49 -39.67
CA ASN A 447 6.03 12.44 -39.92
C ASN A 447 4.90 12.33 -38.88
N GLY A 448 4.43 13.48 -38.37
CA GLY A 448 3.35 13.54 -37.40
C GLY A 448 3.76 13.15 -35.95
N LYS A 449 5.04 12.86 -35.69
CA LYS A 449 5.54 12.48 -34.37
C LYS A 449 6.25 13.62 -33.65
N VAL A 450 6.05 13.71 -32.34
CA VAL A 450 6.71 14.68 -31.48
C VAL A 450 7.25 14.01 -30.22
N ARG A 451 8.30 14.60 -29.63
CA ARG A 451 8.72 14.31 -28.26
C ARG A 451 8.50 15.51 -27.38
N ALA A 452 7.94 15.27 -26.23
CA ALA A 452 7.69 16.31 -25.23
C ALA A 452 8.06 15.83 -23.85
N VAL A 453 8.35 16.77 -22.95
CA VAL A 453 8.66 16.49 -21.57
C VAL A 453 7.66 17.16 -20.65
N GLY A 454 7.40 16.54 -19.50
CA GLY A 454 6.59 17.08 -18.42
C GLY A 454 7.09 16.57 -17.08
N MET A 455 6.68 17.23 -15.98
CA MET A 455 7.20 16.92 -14.66
C MET A 455 6.12 16.93 -13.56
N GLY A 456 6.44 16.34 -12.42
CA GLY A 456 5.64 16.38 -11.22
C GLY A 456 6.47 16.10 -9.98
N MET A 457 5.97 16.56 -8.83
CA MET A 457 6.52 16.27 -7.51
C MET A 457 5.60 15.38 -6.70
N ALA A 458 6.15 14.78 -5.67
CA ALA A 458 5.36 13.98 -4.73
C ALA A 458 5.95 14.00 -3.32
N MET A 459 5.05 13.79 -2.36
CA MET A 459 5.40 13.38 -1.00
C MET A 459 4.51 12.22 -0.55
N GLN A 460 4.93 11.55 0.53
CA GLN A 460 4.16 10.52 1.21
C GLN A 460 4.49 10.54 2.70
N GLY A 461 4.06 9.57 3.49
CA GLY A 461 4.45 9.43 4.89
C GLY A 461 5.40 8.24 5.11
N SER A 462 5.98 8.18 6.30
CA SER A 462 6.77 7.05 6.80
C SER A 462 6.05 6.45 8.00
N GLY A 463 5.03 5.63 7.74
CA GLY A 463 4.11 5.12 8.75
C GLY A 463 3.02 6.13 9.15
N ILE A 464 2.17 5.71 10.09
CA ILE A 464 1.11 6.53 10.68
C ILE A 464 1.58 7.01 12.05
N SER A 465 1.73 8.32 12.17
CA SER A 465 2.22 8.99 13.38
C SER A 465 1.42 8.58 14.63
N GLY A 466 2.11 8.15 15.68
CA GLY A 466 1.54 7.78 16.96
C GLY A 466 0.70 6.49 16.99
N MET A 467 0.55 5.81 15.84
CA MET A 467 -0.34 4.64 15.70
C MET A 467 0.38 3.38 15.24
N ASP A 468 1.28 3.48 14.26
CA ASP A 468 2.02 2.32 13.80
C ASP A 468 3.03 1.85 14.84
N VAL A 469 3.04 0.54 15.04
CA VAL A 469 3.93 -0.14 15.97
C VAL A 469 4.80 -1.12 15.19
N GLY A 470 6.11 -1.01 15.35
CA GLY A 470 7.08 -1.99 14.87
C GLY A 470 7.78 -2.63 16.05
N SER A 471 7.93 -3.95 16.03
CA SER A 471 8.66 -4.66 17.08
C SER A 471 9.60 -5.70 16.50
N ALA A 472 10.71 -5.92 17.19
CA ALA A 472 11.69 -6.93 16.85
C ALA A 472 12.21 -7.64 18.09
N THR A 473 12.51 -8.93 17.95
CA THR A 473 13.29 -9.70 18.91
C THR A 473 14.59 -10.12 18.22
N LEU A 474 15.70 -9.87 18.87
CA LEU A 474 17.03 -10.26 18.42
C LEU A 474 17.71 -11.07 19.51
N LYS A 475 18.23 -12.25 19.16
CA LYS A 475 18.93 -13.14 20.09
C LYS A 475 20.22 -13.68 19.51
N VAL A 476 21.18 -13.94 20.39
CA VAL A 476 22.39 -14.73 20.10
C VAL A 476 22.07 -16.21 20.36
N ASN A 477 22.39 -17.07 19.41
CA ASN A 477 22.27 -18.52 19.56
C ASN A 477 23.56 -19.12 20.16
N ASP A 478 23.54 -20.38 20.49
CA ASP A 478 24.57 -21.09 21.25
C ASP A 478 25.97 -21.11 20.63
N ASP A 479 26.06 -20.94 19.32
CA ASP A 479 27.35 -20.89 18.58
C ASP A 479 27.74 -19.48 18.09
N GLY A 480 26.96 -18.45 18.47
CA GLY A 480 27.26 -17.04 18.17
C GLY A 480 26.62 -16.47 16.91
N PHE A 481 25.72 -17.18 16.22
CA PHE A 481 24.90 -16.57 15.17
C PHE A 481 23.64 -15.91 15.76
N TYR A 482 22.97 -15.07 14.96
CA TYR A 482 21.82 -14.30 15.42
C TYR A 482 20.51 -14.78 14.80
N SER A 483 19.42 -14.69 15.59
CA SER A 483 18.07 -14.80 15.07
C SER A 483 17.35 -13.45 15.25
N LEU A 484 16.86 -12.88 14.14
CA LEU A 484 16.01 -11.70 14.08
C LEU A 484 14.58 -12.14 13.84
N ILE A 485 13.69 -11.89 14.80
CA ILE A 485 12.27 -12.23 14.74
C ILE A 485 11.48 -10.93 14.62
N ILE A 486 10.71 -10.79 13.56
CA ILE A 486 9.95 -9.58 13.22
C ILE A 486 8.47 -9.89 12.97
N GLY A 487 7.60 -8.92 13.25
CA GLY A 487 6.18 -9.00 12.90
C GLY A 487 5.85 -8.44 11.52
N ALA A 488 6.77 -7.71 10.89
CA ALA A 488 6.62 -7.16 9.55
C ALA A 488 6.59 -8.25 8.46
N ALA A 489 5.84 -8.00 7.38
CA ALA A 489 5.63 -8.94 6.29
C ALA A 489 6.42 -8.53 5.03
N ASP A 490 7.38 -9.33 4.59
CA ASP A 490 8.01 -9.15 3.28
C ASP A 490 7.07 -9.61 2.17
N MET A 491 6.56 -8.63 1.39
CA MET A 491 5.67 -8.85 0.25
C MET A 491 6.40 -8.79 -1.10
N GLY A 492 7.73 -8.92 -1.09
CA GLY A 492 8.61 -8.76 -2.24
C GLY A 492 9.51 -7.52 -2.17
N THR A 493 9.31 -6.67 -1.16
CA THR A 493 10.08 -5.44 -0.93
C THR A 493 11.53 -5.70 -0.52
N GLY A 494 11.82 -6.87 0.06
CA GLY A 494 13.12 -7.21 0.62
C GLY A 494 13.31 -6.70 2.05
N CYS A 495 12.22 -6.46 2.81
CA CYS A 495 12.33 -5.96 4.18
C CYS A 495 13.06 -6.92 5.11
N ASP A 496 12.94 -8.24 4.92
CA ASP A 496 13.72 -9.24 5.66
C ASP A 496 15.22 -8.98 5.54
N THR A 497 15.68 -8.55 4.36
CA THR A 497 17.08 -8.21 4.09
C THR A 497 17.47 -6.86 4.68
N THR A 498 16.65 -5.82 4.46
CA THR A 498 16.98 -4.47 4.93
C THR A 498 16.95 -4.37 6.46
N LEU A 499 16.03 -5.05 7.12
CA LEU A 499 16.01 -5.11 8.59
C LEU A 499 17.21 -5.88 9.15
N ALA A 500 17.63 -6.96 8.50
CA ALA A 500 18.86 -7.64 8.86
C ALA A 500 20.12 -6.78 8.62
N GLN A 501 20.16 -5.93 7.57
CA GLN A 501 21.26 -4.98 7.36
C GLN A 501 21.37 -3.95 8.49
N ILE A 502 20.23 -3.47 9.00
CA ILE A 502 20.19 -2.54 10.14
C ILE A 502 20.80 -3.22 11.40
N ALA A 503 20.39 -4.45 11.68
CA ALA A 503 20.94 -5.22 12.80
C ALA A 503 22.44 -5.51 12.63
N ALA A 504 22.85 -5.94 11.41
CA ALA A 504 24.24 -6.26 11.10
C ALA A 504 25.16 -5.03 11.20
N GLU A 505 24.70 -3.84 10.85
CA GLU A 505 25.47 -2.61 11.01
C GLU A 505 25.78 -2.31 12.46
N VAL A 506 24.78 -2.43 13.36
CA VAL A 506 24.96 -2.19 14.80
C VAL A 506 25.84 -3.23 15.44
N LEU A 507 25.66 -4.51 15.06
CA LEU A 507 26.39 -5.65 15.62
C LEU A 507 27.77 -5.87 15.00
N ASP A 508 28.11 -5.07 13.99
CA ASP A 508 29.36 -5.14 13.21
C ASP A 508 29.63 -6.56 12.61
N CYS A 509 28.58 -7.31 12.30
CA CYS A 509 28.65 -8.68 11.80
C CYS A 509 28.32 -8.78 10.32
N ASP A 510 28.64 -9.95 9.71
CA ASP A 510 28.23 -10.27 8.35
C ASP A 510 26.72 -10.53 8.31
N LEU A 511 26.06 -10.10 7.23
CA LEU A 511 24.63 -10.27 7.03
C LEU A 511 24.19 -11.75 7.08
N ASP A 512 25.05 -12.67 6.65
CA ASP A 512 24.78 -14.10 6.64
C ASP A 512 24.74 -14.72 8.04
N ASN A 513 25.29 -14.05 9.05
CA ASN A 513 25.22 -14.48 10.44
C ASN A 513 23.86 -14.20 11.08
N ILE A 514 22.92 -13.55 10.38
CA ILE A 514 21.58 -13.24 10.89
C ILE A 514 20.54 -14.08 10.15
N THR A 515 19.84 -14.96 10.85
CA THR A 515 18.66 -15.65 10.35
C THR A 515 17.41 -14.82 10.66
N VAL A 516 16.56 -14.63 9.67
CA VAL A 516 15.34 -13.82 9.81
C VAL A 516 14.09 -14.70 9.83
N PHE A 517 13.24 -14.50 10.84
CA PHE A 517 11.92 -15.10 10.97
C PHE A 517 10.87 -14.00 10.96
N GLY A 518 9.97 -14.07 10.01
CA GLY A 518 8.93 -13.05 9.85
C GLY A 518 7.56 -13.62 9.71
N ALA A 519 6.72 -13.02 10.28
CA ALA A 519 5.36 -12.74 10.62
C ALA A 519 4.56 -14.02 10.92
N ASP A 520 4.58 -14.38 12.18
CA ASP A 520 3.75 -15.40 12.82
C ASP A 520 3.21 -14.85 14.14
N THR A 521 1.89 -14.81 14.31
CA THR A 521 1.27 -14.18 15.49
C THR A 521 1.54 -14.86 16.83
N ASP A 522 2.08 -16.07 16.82
CA ASP A 522 2.43 -16.79 18.05
C ASP A 522 3.90 -16.57 18.46
N THR A 523 4.79 -16.34 17.50
CA THR A 523 6.23 -16.23 17.74
C THR A 523 6.78 -14.84 17.53
N SER A 524 6.20 -14.07 16.59
CA SER A 524 6.64 -12.70 16.33
C SER A 524 6.10 -11.73 17.38
N PRO A 525 6.90 -10.73 17.83
CA PRO A 525 6.36 -9.62 18.59
C PRO A 525 5.34 -8.84 17.76
N TYR A 526 4.44 -8.11 18.43
CA TYR A 526 3.39 -7.35 17.74
C TYR A 526 3.97 -6.31 16.78
N ASP A 527 3.44 -6.30 15.56
CA ASP A 527 3.75 -5.32 14.53
C ASP A 527 2.45 -4.97 13.81
N SER A 528 2.27 -3.70 13.46
CA SER A 528 1.06 -3.25 12.75
C SER A 528 0.94 -3.87 11.36
N GLY A 529 2.06 -4.29 10.77
CA GLY A 529 2.11 -4.88 9.43
C GLY A 529 2.82 -3.99 8.42
N SER A 530 3.00 -4.51 7.22
CA SER A 530 3.72 -3.81 6.14
C SER A 530 2.76 -3.01 5.25
N TYR A 531 2.41 -1.81 5.70
CA TYR A 531 1.57 -0.82 5.02
C TYR A 531 2.03 0.60 5.38
N ALA A 532 1.41 1.62 4.81
CA ALA A 532 1.73 3.05 5.02
C ALA A 532 3.24 3.36 4.94
N SER A 533 3.98 2.51 4.21
CA SER A 533 5.45 2.60 4.07
C SER A 533 6.21 2.59 5.42
N SER A 534 5.67 1.94 6.45
CA SER A 534 6.17 1.99 7.83
C SER A 534 7.42 1.14 8.08
N THR A 535 7.58 0.01 7.37
CA THR A 535 8.49 -1.08 7.78
C THR A 535 9.94 -0.63 8.01
N THR A 536 10.57 0.05 7.05
CA THR A 536 11.98 0.49 7.22
C THR A 536 12.11 1.54 8.31
N TYR A 537 11.16 2.47 8.40
CA TYR A 537 11.21 3.58 9.34
C TYR A 537 10.84 3.13 10.78
N VAL A 538 9.69 2.48 10.95
CA VAL A 538 9.16 2.12 12.29
C VAL A 538 9.78 0.81 12.78
N THR A 539 9.61 -0.31 12.04
CA THR A 539 10.18 -1.60 12.45
C THR A 539 11.70 -1.58 12.40
N GLY A 540 12.30 -0.88 11.42
CA GLY A 540 13.75 -0.70 11.34
C GLY A 540 14.33 0.02 12.57
N LYS A 541 13.61 1.02 13.13
CA LYS A 541 14.02 1.68 14.37
C LYS A 541 13.92 0.77 15.59
N ALA A 542 12.92 -0.12 15.63
CA ALA A 542 12.83 -1.14 16.67
C ALA A 542 14.01 -2.11 16.57
N VAL A 543 14.39 -2.54 15.37
CA VAL A 543 15.56 -3.39 15.11
C VAL A 543 16.86 -2.71 15.54
N GLU A 544 17.07 -1.44 15.19
CA GLU A 544 18.23 -0.64 15.59
C GLU A 544 18.36 -0.59 17.12
N LYS A 545 17.26 -0.25 17.84
CA LYS A 545 17.24 -0.23 19.31
C LYS A 545 17.54 -1.60 19.92
N CYS A 546 16.94 -2.64 19.33
CA CYS A 546 17.14 -4.02 19.75
C CYS A 546 18.61 -4.44 19.64
N ALA A 547 19.23 -4.15 18.52
CA ALA A 547 20.64 -4.47 18.24
C ALA A 547 21.60 -3.67 19.14
N LEU A 548 21.35 -2.40 19.40
CA LEU A 548 22.14 -1.57 20.32
C LEU A 548 22.12 -2.14 21.75
N ARG A 549 20.93 -2.54 22.24
CA ARG A 549 20.83 -3.14 23.57
C ARG A 549 21.47 -4.51 23.64
N LEU A 550 21.33 -5.33 22.59
CA LEU A 550 21.97 -6.65 22.54
C LEU A 550 23.50 -6.53 22.53
N ARG A 551 24.04 -5.57 21.73
CA ARG A 551 25.47 -5.25 21.71
C ARG A 551 25.98 -4.89 23.12
N GLY A 552 25.25 -4.04 23.85
CA GLY A 552 25.58 -3.70 25.24
C GLY A 552 25.62 -4.92 26.19
N GLN A 553 24.64 -5.84 26.04
CA GLN A 553 24.66 -7.09 26.84
C GLN A 553 25.82 -8.01 26.46
N ILE A 554 26.18 -8.11 25.18
CA ILE A 554 27.37 -8.86 24.74
C ILE A 554 28.64 -8.27 25.34
N CYS A 555 28.80 -6.94 25.30
CA CYS A 555 29.94 -6.24 25.90
C CYS A 555 29.98 -6.47 27.43
N LYS A 556 28.86 -6.35 28.13
CA LYS A 556 28.77 -6.57 29.55
C LYS A 556 29.20 -7.97 29.95
N LEU A 557 28.68 -9.00 29.32
CA LEU A 557 29.06 -10.39 29.62
C LEU A 557 30.51 -10.70 29.24
N GLY A 558 30.96 -10.16 28.07
CA GLY A 558 32.35 -10.25 27.66
C GLY A 558 33.32 -9.60 28.66
N ALA A 559 32.97 -8.43 29.21
CA ALA A 559 33.74 -7.77 30.26
C ALA A 559 33.84 -8.60 31.56
N GLU A 560 32.73 -9.24 31.96
CA GLU A 560 32.72 -10.17 33.11
C GLU A 560 33.67 -11.35 32.87
N LEU A 561 33.67 -11.93 31.65
CA LEU A 561 34.58 -13.03 31.29
C LEU A 561 36.04 -12.57 31.23
N LEU A 562 36.31 -11.34 30.85
CA LEU A 562 37.64 -10.72 30.84
C LEU A 562 38.05 -10.14 32.20
N GLN A 563 37.20 -10.25 33.22
CA GLN A 563 37.40 -9.71 34.57
C GLN A 563 37.69 -8.20 34.59
N THR A 564 36.87 -7.43 33.83
CA THR A 564 36.99 -5.98 33.66
C THR A 564 35.62 -5.31 33.69
N THR A 565 35.59 -3.99 33.49
CA THR A 565 34.36 -3.19 33.42
C THR A 565 33.87 -3.05 31.97
N GLU A 566 32.58 -2.78 31.79
CA GLU A 566 31.93 -2.68 30.47
C GLU A 566 32.51 -1.55 29.57
N ASP A 567 32.95 -0.44 30.19
CA ASP A 567 33.58 0.69 29.50
C ASP A 567 35.03 0.42 29.04
N ALA A 568 35.64 -0.64 29.52
CA ALA A 568 36.99 -1.05 29.17
C ALA A 568 37.04 -2.01 27.94
N VAL A 569 35.91 -2.39 27.40
CA VAL A 569 35.83 -3.35 26.27
C VAL A 569 35.10 -2.76 25.05
N ASP A 570 35.39 -3.31 23.89
CA ASP A 570 34.62 -3.11 22.67
C ASP A 570 34.32 -4.43 21.97
N PHE A 571 33.26 -4.43 21.14
CA PHE A 571 32.83 -5.59 20.37
C PHE A 571 32.94 -5.30 18.87
N ASP A 572 33.71 -6.11 18.14
CA ASP A 572 33.99 -5.98 16.72
C ASP A 572 33.14 -6.87 15.80
N GLY A 573 32.07 -7.46 16.36
CA GLY A 573 31.19 -8.41 15.64
C GLY A 573 31.60 -9.87 15.80
N LYS A 574 32.84 -10.16 16.28
CA LYS A 574 33.38 -11.50 16.49
C LYS A 574 33.93 -11.70 17.88
N PHE A 575 34.58 -10.68 18.43
CA PHE A 575 35.24 -10.71 19.72
C PHE A 575 34.83 -9.52 20.57
N VAL A 576 34.71 -9.75 21.87
CA VAL A 576 34.77 -8.70 22.89
C VAL A 576 36.21 -8.62 23.38
N SER A 577 36.87 -7.47 23.19
CA SER A 577 38.29 -7.27 23.49
C SER A 577 38.50 -6.09 24.43
N LEU A 578 39.59 -6.11 25.22
CA LEU A 578 39.99 -4.98 26.02
C LEU A 578 40.48 -3.82 25.13
N ASN A 579 39.98 -2.60 25.41
CA ASN A 579 40.42 -1.41 24.67
C ASN A 579 41.93 -1.13 24.85
N ALA A 580 42.47 -1.45 26.04
CA ALA A 580 43.90 -1.25 26.36
C ALA A 580 44.82 -2.37 25.83
N ASP A 581 44.29 -3.56 25.55
CA ASP A 581 45.04 -4.73 25.06
C ASP A 581 44.13 -5.62 24.19
N PRO A 582 44.01 -5.33 22.88
CA PRO A 582 43.09 -6.04 21.96
C PRO A 582 43.41 -7.54 21.79
N GLU A 583 44.55 -8.01 22.23
CA GLU A 583 44.85 -9.44 22.22
C GLU A 583 44.18 -10.21 23.34
N LYS A 584 43.79 -9.51 24.42
CA LYS A 584 42.90 -10.02 25.45
C LYS A 584 41.46 -9.92 25.00
N LYS A 585 40.90 -11.01 24.54
CA LYS A 585 39.58 -11.07 23.94
C LYS A 585 38.89 -12.41 24.21
N VAL A 586 37.58 -12.38 24.20
CA VAL A 586 36.68 -13.55 24.18
C VAL A 586 35.84 -13.54 22.94
N SER A 587 35.64 -14.68 22.34
CA SER A 587 34.81 -14.80 21.11
C SER A 587 33.32 -14.68 21.45
N LEU A 588 32.52 -14.29 20.46
CA LEU A 588 31.07 -14.27 20.61
C LEU A 588 30.51 -15.65 20.96
N SER A 589 31.12 -16.74 20.45
CA SER A 589 30.72 -18.11 20.82
C SER A 589 30.98 -18.41 22.29
N GLU A 590 32.13 -17.96 22.86
CA GLU A 590 32.39 -18.10 24.31
C GLU A 590 31.42 -17.29 25.15
N VAL A 591 31.10 -16.07 24.73
CA VAL A 591 30.09 -15.22 25.35
C VAL A 591 28.71 -15.88 25.31
N ALA A 592 28.31 -16.43 24.14
CA ALA A 592 27.05 -17.15 23.95
C ALA A 592 26.98 -18.40 24.84
N PHE A 593 28.05 -19.20 24.89
CA PHE A 593 28.14 -20.37 25.74
C PHE A 593 28.03 -20.00 27.23
N ALA A 594 28.78 -18.98 27.66
CA ALA A 594 28.74 -18.52 29.04
C ALA A 594 27.34 -17.99 29.45
N SER A 595 26.68 -17.30 28.52
CA SER A 595 25.29 -16.82 28.70
C SER A 595 24.35 -17.98 29.04
N GLN A 596 24.42 -19.06 28.29
CA GLN A 596 23.48 -20.18 28.44
C GLN A 596 23.85 -21.18 29.53
N PHE A 597 25.11 -21.51 29.66
CA PHE A 597 25.59 -22.61 30.54
C PHE A 597 26.31 -22.14 31.81
N GLY A 598 26.82 -20.91 31.85
CA GLY A 598 27.51 -20.35 32.98
C GLY A 598 26.66 -19.41 33.80
N HIS A 599 26.22 -18.31 33.19
CA HIS A 599 25.49 -17.24 33.89
C HIS A 599 23.96 -17.43 33.79
N MET A 600 23.46 -18.32 32.95
CA MET A 600 22.03 -18.60 32.71
C MET A 600 21.21 -17.33 32.42
N VAL A 601 21.80 -16.35 31.73
CA VAL A 601 21.17 -15.10 31.29
C VAL A 601 21.07 -15.09 29.76
N PRO A 602 19.89 -15.28 29.18
CA PRO A 602 19.74 -15.32 27.72
C PRO A 602 20.10 -13.97 27.13
N LEU A 603 20.92 -14.00 26.06
CA LEU A 603 21.23 -12.85 25.21
C LEU A 603 20.09 -12.67 24.20
N GLU A 604 18.96 -12.19 24.67
CA GLU A 604 17.75 -11.96 23.89
C GLU A 604 17.11 -10.64 24.28
N ILE A 605 16.86 -9.79 23.29
CA ILE A 605 16.24 -8.49 23.47
C ILE A 605 15.00 -8.38 22.57
N THR A 606 13.91 -7.91 23.14
CA THR A 606 12.73 -7.46 22.41
C THR A 606 12.56 -5.96 22.58
N GLU A 607 12.41 -5.23 21.49
CA GLU A 607 12.14 -3.80 21.46
C GLU A 607 10.94 -3.48 20.59
N THR A 608 10.23 -2.46 21.03
CA THR A 608 9.06 -1.90 20.31
C THR A 608 9.31 -0.43 20.04
N HIS A 609 8.86 0.03 18.87
CA HIS A 609 8.92 1.43 18.48
C HIS A 609 7.59 1.89 17.88
N THR A 610 7.16 3.07 18.30
CA THR A 610 6.10 3.87 17.69
C THR A 610 6.65 5.25 17.46
N SER A 611 6.56 5.77 16.25
CA SER A 611 7.06 7.12 15.97
C SER A 611 5.99 8.18 16.22
N PRO A 612 6.31 9.26 16.96
CA PRO A 612 5.38 10.37 17.17
C PRO A 612 5.20 11.22 15.89
N ILE A 613 6.05 11.04 14.90
CA ILE A 613 6.01 11.76 13.61
C ILE A 613 6.03 10.79 12.45
N SER A 614 5.60 11.26 11.29
CA SER A 614 5.65 10.53 10.01
C SER A 614 6.41 11.40 8.99
N PRO A 615 7.77 11.38 9.01
CA PRO A 615 8.54 12.24 8.12
C PRO A 615 8.30 11.88 6.66
N PRO A 616 8.05 12.88 5.80
CA PRO A 616 7.74 12.59 4.41
C PRO A 616 8.99 12.25 3.60
N PRO A 617 8.99 11.14 2.84
CA PRO A 617 9.83 10.99 1.67
C PRO A 617 9.31 11.89 0.56
N TYR A 618 10.21 12.36 -0.29
CA TYR A 618 9.91 13.21 -1.43
C TYR A 618 10.39 12.57 -2.73
N MET A 619 9.74 12.90 -3.84
CA MET A 619 10.16 12.50 -5.17
C MET A 619 9.87 13.60 -6.17
N VAL A 620 10.79 13.81 -7.09
CA VAL A 620 10.58 14.54 -8.34
C VAL A 620 10.68 13.56 -9.48
N GLY A 621 9.79 13.67 -10.45
CA GLY A 621 9.79 12.84 -11.65
C GLY A 621 9.56 13.69 -12.91
N ALA A 622 10.24 13.34 -13.99
CA ALA A 622 10.00 13.93 -15.31
C ALA A 622 9.92 12.83 -16.37
N ALA A 623 8.91 12.94 -17.21
CA ALA A 623 8.64 12.01 -18.32
C ALA A 623 9.03 12.67 -19.64
N GLU A 624 9.73 11.95 -20.51
CA GLU A 624 9.81 12.22 -21.93
C GLU A 624 8.92 11.23 -22.67
N ILE A 625 7.94 11.74 -23.40
CA ILE A 625 7.04 10.93 -24.21
C ILE A 625 7.33 11.10 -25.70
N GLU A 626 7.07 10.06 -26.47
CA GLU A 626 6.89 10.14 -27.93
C GLU A 626 5.39 9.99 -28.23
N LEU A 627 4.83 10.97 -28.92
CA LEU A 627 3.42 11.02 -29.29
C LEU A 627 3.28 11.03 -30.81
N ASP A 628 2.46 10.12 -31.33
CA ASP A 628 2.05 10.06 -32.73
C ASP A 628 0.71 10.80 -32.91
N LYS A 629 0.73 11.93 -33.63
CA LYS A 629 -0.45 12.78 -33.83
C LYS A 629 -1.51 12.17 -34.73
N GLU A 630 -1.17 11.13 -35.50
CA GLU A 630 -2.14 10.46 -36.37
C GLU A 630 -2.93 9.39 -35.62
N THR A 631 -2.27 8.66 -34.73
CA THR A 631 -2.88 7.54 -34.01
C THR A 631 -3.27 7.88 -32.58
N GLY A 632 -2.73 8.99 -32.02
CA GLY A 632 -2.88 9.34 -30.62
C GLY A 632 -2.02 8.49 -29.67
N GLU A 633 -1.18 7.57 -30.21
CA GLU A 633 -0.33 6.72 -29.37
C GLU A 633 0.68 7.54 -28.57
N VAL A 634 0.75 7.29 -27.27
CA VAL A 634 1.70 7.92 -26.33
C VAL A 634 2.60 6.83 -25.77
N LYS A 635 3.90 6.99 -25.94
CA LYS A 635 4.92 6.09 -25.37
C LYS A 635 5.86 6.86 -24.47
N VAL A 636 6.05 6.40 -23.25
CA VAL A 636 7.08 6.94 -22.34
C VAL A 636 8.43 6.38 -22.78
N VAL A 637 9.27 7.22 -23.35
CA VAL A 637 10.58 6.80 -23.91
C VAL A 637 11.71 6.97 -22.89
N ASP A 638 11.57 7.89 -21.96
CA ASP A 638 12.51 8.11 -20.86
C ASP A 638 11.79 8.66 -19.63
N TYR A 639 12.15 8.17 -18.46
CA TYR A 639 11.65 8.67 -17.18
C TYR A 639 12.81 8.90 -16.22
N ALA A 640 13.01 10.13 -15.81
CA ALA A 640 14.01 10.50 -14.82
C ALA A 640 13.35 10.75 -13.47
N ALA A 641 13.87 10.15 -12.42
CA ALA A 641 13.37 10.30 -11.06
C ALA A 641 14.49 10.51 -10.05
N CYS A 642 14.26 11.40 -9.10
CA CYS A 642 15.11 11.55 -7.93
C CYS A 642 14.25 11.46 -6.66
N VAL A 643 14.71 10.65 -5.71
CA VAL A 643 13.96 10.36 -4.48
C VAL A 643 14.79 10.74 -3.26
N ASP A 644 14.15 11.46 -2.33
CA ASP A 644 14.63 11.64 -0.97
C ASP A 644 13.90 10.66 -0.05
N CYS A 645 14.54 9.54 0.25
CA CYS A 645 14.13 8.57 1.25
C CYS A 645 15.04 8.56 2.49
N GLY A 646 15.72 9.68 2.76
CA GLY A 646 16.79 9.73 3.74
C GLY A 646 17.98 8.87 3.30
N THR A 647 18.53 8.07 4.20
CA THR A 647 19.58 7.11 3.87
C THR A 647 18.98 5.84 3.27
N PRO A 648 19.24 5.48 2.01
CA PRO A 648 18.81 4.21 1.45
C PRO A 648 19.54 3.06 2.17
N ILE A 649 18.82 2.22 2.92
CA ILE A 649 19.45 1.08 3.63
C ILE A 649 20.09 0.10 2.64
N ASN A 650 19.36 -0.23 1.56
CA ASN A 650 19.86 -1.03 0.44
C ASN A 650 19.57 -0.31 -0.89
N PRO A 651 20.53 0.41 -1.47
CA PRO A 651 20.29 1.22 -2.67
C PRO A 651 19.73 0.45 -3.86
N ASN A 652 20.13 -0.82 -4.05
CA ASN A 652 19.62 -1.63 -5.14
C ASN A 652 18.14 -2.01 -4.96
N LEU A 653 17.74 -2.43 -3.75
CA LEU A 653 16.33 -2.74 -3.47
C LEU A 653 15.47 -1.46 -3.50
N THR A 654 16.01 -0.33 -3.03
CA THR A 654 15.36 0.98 -3.09
C THR A 654 15.09 1.40 -4.54
N ARG A 655 16.09 1.24 -5.43
CA ARG A 655 15.96 1.53 -6.86
C ARG A 655 14.89 0.65 -7.52
N VAL A 656 14.90 -0.64 -7.28
CA VAL A 656 13.90 -1.59 -7.83
C VAL A 656 12.48 -1.24 -7.38
N GLN A 657 12.30 -0.80 -6.12
CA GLN A 657 11.00 -0.33 -5.63
C GLN A 657 10.55 0.95 -6.34
N THR A 658 11.49 1.86 -6.64
CA THR A 658 11.20 3.10 -7.36
C THR A 658 10.79 2.81 -8.81
N GLU A 659 11.57 2.01 -9.53
CA GLU A 659 11.28 1.61 -10.92
C GLU A 659 9.91 0.93 -11.03
N GLY A 660 9.60 0.02 -10.09
CA GLY A 660 8.32 -0.68 -10.06
C GLY A 660 7.13 0.23 -9.75
N GLY A 661 7.30 1.25 -8.91
CA GLY A 661 6.25 2.24 -8.62
C GLY A 661 6.01 3.19 -9.78
N ILE A 662 7.06 3.66 -10.45
CA ILE A 662 6.97 4.47 -11.66
C ILE A 662 6.19 3.73 -12.74
N LEU A 663 6.47 2.44 -12.96
CA LEU A 663 5.75 1.62 -13.93
C LEU A 663 4.26 1.54 -13.64
N GLN A 664 3.86 1.34 -12.38
CA GLN A 664 2.46 1.36 -11.99
C GLN A 664 1.80 2.72 -12.24
N GLY A 665 2.50 3.82 -11.96
CA GLY A 665 2.02 5.17 -12.26
C GLY A 665 1.85 5.43 -13.75
N ILE A 666 2.75 4.93 -14.61
CA ILE A 666 2.63 5.00 -16.08
C ILE A 666 1.37 4.25 -16.54
N GLY A 667 1.13 3.05 -15.99
CA GLY A 667 -0.06 2.28 -16.29
C GLY A 667 -1.36 3.03 -15.95
N MET A 668 -1.41 3.63 -14.74
CA MET A 668 -2.56 4.45 -14.33
C MET A 668 -2.78 5.68 -15.21
N ALA A 669 -1.70 6.28 -15.73
CA ALA A 669 -1.80 7.45 -16.59
C ALA A 669 -2.33 7.13 -17.99
N LEU A 670 -2.05 5.94 -18.53
CA LEU A 670 -2.23 5.67 -19.95
C LEU A 670 -3.11 4.45 -20.29
N THR A 671 -3.21 3.43 -19.43
CA THR A 671 -3.77 2.13 -19.85
C THR A 671 -4.68 1.43 -18.84
N GLU A 672 -4.54 1.71 -17.55
CA GLU A 672 -5.21 0.94 -16.51
C GLU A 672 -6.50 1.62 -16.03
N ASN A 673 -7.61 0.91 -16.15
CA ASN A 673 -8.92 1.33 -15.62
C ASN A 673 -9.79 0.11 -15.30
N ILE A 674 -10.81 0.30 -14.48
CA ILE A 674 -11.92 -0.63 -14.30
C ILE A 674 -13.18 0.12 -14.71
N THR A 675 -13.91 -0.43 -15.67
CA THR A 675 -15.19 0.06 -16.11
C THR A 675 -16.30 -0.93 -15.76
N TYR A 676 -17.52 -0.44 -15.68
CA TYR A 676 -18.69 -1.24 -15.35
C TYR A 676 -19.76 -1.07 -16.44
N ASP A 677 -20.49 -2.14 -16.71
CA ASP A 677 -21.68 -2.04 -17.54
C ASP A 677 -22.86 -1.44 -16.76
N ALA A 678 -23.99 -1.23 -17.44
CA ALA A 678 -25.20 -0.68 -16.82
C ALA A 678 -25.83 -1.55 -15.69
N LYS A 679 -25.31 -2.78 -15.50
CA LYS A 679 -25.74 -3.70 -14.44
C LYS A 679 -24.72 -3.81 -13.31
N GLY A 680 -23.61 -3.07 -13.37
CA GLY A 680 -22.52 -3.11 -12.40
C GLY A 680 -21.52 -4.26 -12.61
N TRP A 681 -21.46 -4.90 -13.80
CA TRP A 681 -20.45 -5.88 -14.13
C TRP A 681 -19.11 -5.21 -14.45
N PRO A 682 -18.00 -5.62 -13.79
CA PRO A 682 -16.68 -5.14 -14.16
C PRO A 682 -16.24 -5.74 -15.49
N MET A 683 -15.86 -4.88 -16.44
CA MET A 683 -15.55 -5.27 -17.82
C MET A 683 -14.14 -5.82 -17.98
N GLU A 684 -13.19 -5.30 -17.20
CA GLU A 684 -11.77 -5.68 -17.25
C GLU A 684 -11.49 -6.85 -16.28
N ASN A 685 -12.01 -8.05 -16.62
CA ASN A 685 -11.99 -9.23 -15.76
C ASN A 685 -10.76 -10.13 -15.94
N SER A 686 -9.86 -9.80 -16.86
CA SER A 686 -8.63 -10.56 -17.13
C SER A 686 -7.53 -9.65 -17.70
N PHE A 687 -6.29 -10.13 -17.80
CA PHE A 687 -5.20 -9.41 -18.46
C PHE A 687 -5.37 -9.30 -20.00
N MET A 688 -6.41 -9.88 -20.57
CA MET A 688 -6.80 -9.63 -21.96
C MET A 688 -7.45 -8.25 -22.12
N GLN A 689 -8.25 -7.82 -21.13
CA GLN A 689 -8.93 -6.52 -21.11
C GLN A 689 -8.17 -5.49 -20.27
N TYR A 690 -7.71 -5.86 -19.09
CA TYR A 690 -6.95 -5.00 -18.19
C TYR A 690 -5.48 -4.92 -18.63
N LYS A 691 -5.03 -3.74 -19.08
CA LYS A 691 -3.74 -3.53 -19.72
C LYS A 691 -2.72 -2.93 -18.75
N ILE A 692 -1.85 -3.76 -18.19
CA ILE A 692 -0.66 -3.29 -17.47
C ILE A 692 0.49 -3.10 -18.46
N PRO A 693 1.33 -2.05 -18.30
CA PRO A 693 2.48 -1.85 -19.18
C PRO A 693 3.47 -3.02 -19.10
N ALA A 694 3.91 -3.51 -20.25
CA ALA A 694 4.96 -4.49 -20.37
C ALA A 694 6.32 -3.82 -20.64
N ARG A 695 7.41 -4.58 -20.62
CA ARG A 695 8.77 -4.04 -20.87
C ARG A 695 8.92 -3.34 -22.23
N VAL A 696 8.15 -3.76 -23.22
CA VAL A 696 8.16 -3.19 -24.57
C VAL A 696 7.43 -1.83 -24.67
N ASP A 697 6.55 -1.55 -23.74
CA ASP A 697 5.71 -0.34 -23.74
C ASP A 697 6.42 0.87 -23.15
N ILE A 698 7.56 0.67 -22.50
CA ILE A 698 8.32 1.72 -21.83
C ILE A 698 9.77 1.76 -22.31
N GLY A 699 10.35 2.96 -22.30
CA GLY A 699 11.76 3.19 -22.55
C GLY A 699 12.65 2.99 -21.32
N HIS A 700 13.47 3.97 -21.05
CA HIS A 700 14.36 3.97 -19.88
C HIS A 700 13.68 4.54 -18.65
N ILE A 701 13.94 3.92 -17.47
CA ILE A 701 13.63 4.50 -16.16
C ILE A 701 14.97 4.69 -15.45
N ARG A 702 15.29 5.93 -15.11
CA ARG A 702 16.55 6.31 -14.46
C ARG A 702 16.24 6.87 -13.10
N VAL A 703 16.85 6.31 -12.06
CA VAL A 703 16.59 6.63 -10.67
C VAL A 703 17.86 7.04 -9.96
N GLU A 704 17.84 8.20 -9.34
CA GLU A 704 18.88 8.72 -8.46
C GLU A 704 18.30 9.01 -7.06
N PHE A 705 19.17 9.16 -6.08
CA PHE A 705 18.80 9.48 -4.71
C PHE A 705 19.54 10.73 -4.24
N GLU A 706 18.78 11.65 -3.63
CA GLU A 706 19.33 12.73 -2.84
C GLU A 706 19.00 12.48 -1.37
N SER A 707 20.01 12.39 -0.54
CA SER A 707 19.82 12.05 0.87
C SER A 707 19.61 13.30 1.72
N SER A 708 18.50 13.33 2.44
CA SER A 708 18.38 14.04 3.71
C SER A 708 18.67 13.07 4.85
N TYR A 709 18.99 13.53 6.03
CA TYR A 709 19.18 12.66 7.21
C TYR A 709 17.99 12.82 8.16
N GLU A 710 17.19 11.77 8.32
CA GLU A 710 16.05 11.77 9.24
C GLU A 710 16.47 11.33 10.63
N PRO A 711 16.51 12.23 11.63
CA PRO A 711 17.04 11.90 12.97
C PRO A 711 16.26 10.78 13.67
N ASN A 712 14.98 10.64 13.38
CA ASN A 712 14.10 9.65 14.03
C ASN A 712 14.09 8.30 13.31
N GLY A 713 14.67 8.22 12.11
CA GLY A 713 14.78 6.97 11.35
C GLY A 713 16.03 6.17 11.68
N PRO A 714 16.07 4.87 11.36
CA PRO A 714 17.28 4.07 11.53
C PRO A 714 18.35 4.56 10.54
N PHE A 715 19.53 4.95 11.06
CA PHE A 715 20.63 5.50 10.26
C PHE A 715 20.23 6.65 9.32
N GLY A 716 19.21 7.44 9.69
CA GLY A 716 18.73 8.56 8.88
C GLY A 716 17.77 8.18 7.74
N ALA A 717 17.25 6.96 7.70
CA ALA A 717 16.32 6.49 6.68
C ALA A 717 14.89 7.01 6.89
N LYS A 718 14.21 7.30 5.77
CA LYS A 718 12.76 7.45 5.66
C LYS A 718 12.19 6.26 4.88
N SER A 719 10.93 6.35 4.49
CA SER A 719 10.29 5.33 3.64
C SER A 719 10.54 5.57 2.14
N ILE A 720 10.21 4.56 1.32
CA ILE A 720 10.25 4.65 -0.15
C ILE A 720 9.01 3.99 -0.78
N GLY A 721 8.24 3.21 -0.01
CA GLY A 721 7.28 2.25 -0.54
C GLY A 721 6.21 2.82 -1.46
N GLU A 722 5.72 4.03 -1.21
CA GLU A 722 4.52 4.57 -1.87
C GLU A 722 4.75 5.86 -2.66
N VAL A 723 5.70 6.73 -2.25
CA VAL A 723 5.95 8.01 -2.94
C VAL A 723 6.24 7.83 -4.43
N VAL A 724 6.78 6.69 -4.80
CA VAL A 724 7.32 6.36 -6.13
C VAL A 724 6.28 6.13 -7.23
N ILE A 725 4.99 6.00 -6.89
CA ILE A 725 3.90 5.86 -7.87
C ILE A 725 3.29 7.21 -8.26
N ASN A 726 3.55 8.28 -7.51
CA ASN A 726 2.74 9.47 -7.53
C ASN A 726 3.11 10.46 -8.65
N THR A 727 4.38 10.53 -9.04
CA THR A 727 4.87 11.54 -10.01
C THR A 727 4.56 11.23 -11.49
N PRO A 728 4.38 9.97 -11.95
CA PRO A 728 4.12 9.71 -13.37
C PRO A 728 2.85 10.33 -13.90
N LEU A 729 1.76 10.36 -13.11
CA LEU A 729 0.46 10.84 -13.54
C LEU A 729 0.52 12.32 -14.01
N PRO A 730 0.93 13.27 -13.16
CA PRO A 730 1.04 14.67 -13.58
C PRO A 730 2.14 14.90 -14.61
N ALA A 731 3.26 14.16 -14.55
CA ALA A 731 4.36 14.34 -15.49
C ALA A 731 3.97 13.94 -16.93
N ILE A 732 3.25 12.83 -17.09
CA ILE A 732 2.78 12.37 -18.41
C ILE A 732 1.68 13.29 -18.94
N ALA A 733 0.71 13.68 -18.10
CA ALA A 733 -0.34 14.60 -18.49
C ALA A 733 0.21 15.96 -18.96
N ASP A 734 1.25 16.47 -18.28
CA ASP A 734 1.94 17.71 -18.67
C ASP A 734 2.73 17.54 -19.99
N ALA A 735 3.42 16.41 -20.16
CA ALA A 735 4.13 16.10 -21.41
C ALA A 735 3.17 16.02 -22.60
N ILE A 736 1.99 15.44 -22.42
CA ILE A 736 0.94 15.39 -23.48
C ILE A 736 0.44 16.81 -23.80
N TYR A 737 0.20 17.65 -22.77
CA TYR A 737 -0.13 19.06 -23.00
C TYR A 737 0.94 19.79 -23.80
N ASN A 738 2.21 19.61 -23.43
CA ASN A 738 3.34 20.22 -24.16
C ASN A 738 3.45 19.72 -25.60
N ALA A 739 3.01 18.48 -25.87
CA ALA A 739 3.02 17.89 -27.23
C ALA A 739 1.93 18.43 -28.16
N ILE A 740 0.71 18.67 -27.66
CA ILE A 740 -0.48 18.95 -28.48
C ILE A 740 -1.29 20.18 -28.05
N GLY A 741 -0.96 20.82 -26.91
CA GLY A 741 -1.64 22.02 -26.40
C GLY A 741 -2.98 21.77 -25.68
N THR A 742 -3.44 20.53 -25.58
CA THR A 742 -4.69 20.17 -24.90
C THR A 742 -4.39 19.53 -23.53
N ARG A 743 -5.10 19.98 -22.48
CA ARG A 743 -5.03 19.39 -21.14
C ARG A 743 -6.12 18.33 -20.96
N PHE A 744 -5.73 17.23 -20.34
CA PHE A 744 -6.63 16.17 -19.91
C PHE A 744 -6.78 16.21 -18.39
N TYR A 745 -8.03 16.09 -17.94
CA TYR A 745 -8.41 16.16 -16.53
C TYR A 745 -8.90 14.80 -16.00
N GLU A 746 -8.95 13.79 -16.87
CA GLU A 746 -9.35 12.43 -16.53
C GLU A 746 -8.24 11.43 -16.91
N LEU A 747 -8.04 10.40 -16.07
CA LEU A 747 -7.13 9.29 -16.31
C LEU A 747 -7.89 7.96 -16.39
N PRO A 748 -7.41 7.02 -17.23
CA PRO A 748 -6.24 7.10 -18.11
C PRO A 748 -6.50 7.99 -19.34
N ILE A 749 -5.41 8.58 -19.88
CA ILE A 749 -5.45 9.33 -21.16
C ILE A 749 -5.26 8.33 -22.29
N THR A 750 -6.33 8.07 -23.02
CA THR A 750 -6.33 7.05 -24.08
C THR A 750 -5.84 7.60 -25.43
N PRO A 751 -5.32 6.74 -26.33
CA PRO A 751 -4.94 7.16 -27.67
C PRO A 751 -6.10 7.80 -28.46
N GLU A 752 -7.32 7.32 -28.26
CA GLU A 752 -8.52 7.89 -28.89
C GLU A 752 -8.75 9.35 -28.46
N GLN A 753 -8.68 9.63 -27.15
CA GLN A 753 -8.83 11.00 -26.63
C GLN A 753 -7.74 11.94 -27.20
N VAL A 754 -6.49 11.46 -27.27
CA VAL A 754 -5.37 12.23 -27.83
C VAL A 754 -5.57 12.50 -29.31
N ALA A 755 -5.94 11.49 -30.10
CA ALA A 755 -6.19 11.66 -31.54
C ALA A 755 -7.34 12.63 -31.83
N MET A 756 -8.45 12.55 -31.06
CA MET A 756 -9.58 13.48 -31.17
C MET A 756 -9.16 14.92 -30.84
N ALA A 757 -8.39 15.11 -29.76
CA ALA A 757 -7.87 16.43 -29.36
C ALA A 757 -6.93 17.03 -30.41
N VAL A 758 -6.11 16.21 -31.08
CA VAL A 758 -5.24 16.66 -32.19
C VAL A 758 -6.09 17.09 -33.38
N GLU A 759 -7.16 16.37 -33.71
CA GLU A 759 -8.07 16.71 -34.84
C GLU A 759 -8.83 18.00 -34.56
N GLU A 760 -9.32 18.22 -33.35
CA GLU A 760 -10.01 19.46 -32.93
C GLU A 760 -9.09 20.70 -32.98
N ASN A 761 -7.78 20.54 -32.82
CA ASN A 761 -6.79 21.62 -32.89
C ASN A 761 -6.24 21.88 -34.32
N ARG A 762 -6.62 21.08 -35.35
CA ARG A 762 -6.28 21.29 -36.75
C ARG A 762 -7.19 22.32 -37.39
#